data_772daa4b7fcad3e3c4cdc239b8439e8d
#
_entry.id   772daa4b7fcad3e3c4cdc239b8439e8d
#
_cell.length_a   1.000
_cell.length_b   1.000
_cell.length_c   1.000
_cell.angle_alpha   90.00
_cell.angle_beta   90.00
_cell.angle_gamma   90.00
#
_symmetry.space_group_name_H-M   'P 1'
#
loop_
_entity.id
_entity.type
_entity.pdbx_description
1 polymer ?
#
loop_
_entity_poly.entity_id
_entity_poly.type
_entity_poly.pdbx_seq_one_letter_code
_entity_poly.pdbx_strand_id
1 'polypeptide(L)'
;MALAALGRGTTATAQAPPIVSATIIDSARPNDTDAGPRGPVRAGEFNMVGQYDIDWLTQPALARLLDNMAASPMAFGSVRFFHALDSGTRASTIDDDPLDGGIVWPDLDSPINFSRTFDALAALSAHGLAPFIVLNFFPKAVAGHAATPPASLENWKVLVRRFLDELAADARFAGPMREWKFEVWNEPNGAPFWRGRYNPQYFDLYRATSEAVLGAGHPIRLGGPAIVYRSGTAAARRDMEDFLKFLSAEPGVKCDFISLHAKGNWSSKGEPEFRNAFEAAIETAELALAIDPVRFAGLEIINDEADMRVGFNVPFQARMDERFAAWMCALMIAYDGLSSRFHAHGLRFLAASDNANQQLVQTSFDGRRSLCTRASRSARDLLKLPVFNFYEILRLLGDRHGTLVTGGESFFPNSELFHLMTAADTHICSVFCIYPKASTDTPRACTLNYALTDIAWPRVNIARFQIDSAHSNASTAASNDTRRGKFPGAAETRRIRFAQELAVSAPIQSGVALADGKFEESATIDPYAITAYWITPHIPDRPADPTWIEASVEDGNVILRWRPNSEPYFYSYEVYLLVAGTPPEVPLSPMPLRSAMWVDTAPPPGTQTYAVRALSASGIRSNLVRSSPVTIGSR
;
A
#
# COMPACT_ATOMS: atom_id res chain seq x y z
N MET A 1 -39.99 56.51 -4.10
CA MET A 1 -40.58 55.38 -4.79
C MET A 1 -39.45 54.37 -5.01
N ALA A 2 -39.34 53.41 -4.13
CA ALA A 2 -38.33 52.32 -4.23
C ALA A 2 -39.11 51.05 -4.47
N LEU A 3 -38.85 50.37 -5.60
CA LEU A 3 -39.37 49.02 -5.87
C LEU A 3 -38.32 48.01 -5.43
N ALA A 4 -38.70 47.22 -4.45
CA ALA A 4 -37.94 46.05 -4.02
C ALA A 4 -38.10 44.92 -5.05
N ALA A 5 -36.99 44.44 -5.59
CA ALA A 5 -36.93 43.21 -6.36
C ALA A 5 -36.74 42.02 -5.38
N LEU A 6 -37.80 41.27 -5.14
CA LEU A 6 -37.77 39.99 -4.46
C LEU A 6 -37.13 38.95 -5.39
N GLY A 7 -35.87 38.62 -5.12
CA GLY A 7 -35.22 37.45 -5.70
C GLY A 7 -35.88 36.18 -5.18
N ARG A 8 -36.54 35.42 -6.06
CA ARG A 8 -36.97 34.06 -5.78
C ARG A 8 -35.71 33.18 -5.68
N GLY A 9 -35.34 32.84 -4.45
CA GLY A 9 -34.41 31.75 -4.20
C GLY A 9 -35.05 30.44 -4.66
N THR A 10 -34.54 29.88 -5.71
CA THR A 10 -34.82 28.50 -6.06
C THR A 10 -34.13 27.65 -5.00
N THR A 11 -34.90 27.14 -4.05
CA THR A 11 -34.45 26.03 -3.21
C THR A 11 -34.17 24.86 -4.14
N ALA A 12 -32.86 24.57 -4.34
CA ALA A 12 -32.46 23.33 -4.96
C ALA A 12 -33.01 22.21 -4.09
N THR A 13 -34.01 21.51 -4.55
CA THR A 13 -34.47 20.26 -3.93
C THR A 13 -33.30 19.31 -3.99
N ALA A 14 -32.79 18.92 -2.82
CA ALA A 14 -31.76 17.91 -2.73
C ALA A 14 -32.29 16.65 -3.48
N GLN A 15 -31.64 16.34 -4.57
CA GLN A 15 -31.98 15.15 -5.35
C GLN A 15 -31.65 13.93 -4.49
N ALA A 16 -32.60 13.00 -4.37
CA ALA A 16 -32.36 11.76 -3.61
C ALA A 16 -31.09 11.08 -4.13
N PRO A 17 -30.30 10.46 -3.23
CA PRO A 17 -29.08 9.77 -3.64
C PRO A 17 -29.42 8.66 -4.64
N PRO A 18 -28.59 8.44 -5.67
CA PRO A 18 -28.82 7.39 -6.65
C PRO A 18 -28.80 6.00 -5.97
N ILE A 19 -29.64 5.10 -6.43
CA ILE A 19 -29.72 3.72 -5.95
C ILE A 19 -28.90 2.84 -6.89
N VAL A 20 -27.90 2.13 -6.33
CA VAL A 20 -27.12 1.12 -7.05
C VAL A 20 -27.49 -0.24 -6.49
N SER A 21 -27.92 -1.16 -7.35
CA SER A 21 -28.15 -2.55 -6.96
C SER A 21 -26.97 -3.38 -7.43
N ALA A 22 -26.28 -4.02 -6.48
CA ALA A 22 -25.21 -4.95 -6.76
C ALA A 22 -25.67 -6.35 -6.38
N THR A 23 -25.83 -7.21 -7.38
CA THR A 23 -26.22 -8.61 -7.18
C THR A 23 -25.06 -9.49 -7.57
N ILE A 24 -24.66 -10.40 -6.70
CA ILE A 24 -23.66 -11.41 -6.99
C ILE A 24 -24.38 -12.65 -7.46
N ILE A 25 -24.05 -13.12 -8.66
CA ILE A 25 -24.76 -14.22 -9.31
C ILE A 25 -24.14 -15.58 -8.97
N ASP A 26 -22.87 -15.64 -8.58
CA ASP A 26 -22.22 -16.90 -8.20
C ASP A 26 -20.96 -16.63 -7.38
N SER A 27 -20.97 -16.97 -6.10
CA SER A 27 -19.81 -16.87 -5.21
C SER A 27 -18.83 -18.04 -5.36
N ALA A 28 -19.23 -19.10 -6.06
CA ALA A 28 -18.48 -20.35 -6.16
C ALA A 28 -17.78 -20.55 -7.51
N ARG A 29 -18.13 -19.78 -8.55
CA ARG A 29 -17.51 -19.91 -9.87
C ARG A 29 -16.57 -18.74 -10.14
N PRO A 30 -15.31 -19.02 -10.58
CA PRO A 30 -14.53 -17.98 -11.18
C PRO A 30 -15.33 -17.40 -12.34
N ASN A 31 -15.43 -16.10 -12.40
CA ASN A 31 -16.16 -15.43 -13.47
C ASN A 31 -15.66 -15.88 -14.80
N ASP A 32 -16.54 -16.45 -15.51
CA ASP A 32 -16.34 -16.76 -16.88
C ASP A 32 -17.57 -16.31 -17.67
N THR A 33 -17.35 -15.34 -18.51
CA THR A 33 -18.00 -15.39 -19.82
C THR A 33 -17.23 -14.64 -20.88
N ASP A 34 -16.44 -13.62 -20.55
CA ASP A 34 -15.69 -12.89 -21.59
C ASP A 34 -14.26 -12.49 -21.19
N ALA A 35 -13.82 -12.69 -19.94
CA ALA A 35 -12.54 -12.21 -19.45
C ALA A 35 -11.53 -13.32 -19.09
N GLY A 36 -11.92 -14.59 -19.17
CA GLY A 36 -11.08 -15.72 -18.73
C GLY A 36 -10.85 -15.78 -17.22
N PRO A 37 -10.26 -16.86 -16.67
CA PRO A 37 -9.99 -16.96 -15.25
C PRO A 37 -9.00 -15.87 -14.84
N ARG A 38 -9.44 -14.91 -14.03
CA ARG A 38 -8.56 -13.99 -13.36
C ARG A 38 -7.66 -14.80 -12.44
N GLY A 39 -6.35 -14.54 -12.47
CA GLY A 39 -5.44 -15.12 -11.51
C GLY A 39 -5.82 -14.74 -10.08
N PRO A 40 -5.18 -15.33 -9.06
CA PRO A 40 -5.44 -14.99 -7.68
C PRO A 40 -5.31 -13.48 -7.48
N VAL A 41 -6.24 -12.89 -6.70
CA VAL A 41 -6.15 -11.47 -6.34
C VAL A 41 -4.86 -11.25 -5.58
N ARG A 42 -3.91 -10.59 -6.21
CA ARG A 42 -2.66 -10.22 -5.57
C ARG A 42 -2.84 -8.89 -4.86
N ALA A 43 -3.37 -8.94 -3.66
CA ALA A 43 -3.53 -7.77 -2.80
C ALA A 43 -2.20 -7.23 -2.24
N GLY A 44 -1.05 -7.65 -2.75
CA GLY A 44 0.17 -7.54 -1.97
C GLY A 44 1.38 -6.89 -2.60
N GLU A 45 1.26 -6.20 -3.71
CA GLU A 45 2.44 -5.53 -4.26
C GLU A 45 2.40 -4.03 -3.97
N PHE A 46 3.21 -3.59 -3.02
CA PHE A 46 3.29 -2.20 -2.60
C PHE A 46 4.69 -1.68 -2.58
N ASN A 47 4.79 -0.41 -2.92
CA ASN A 47 6.00 0.35 -2.79
C ASN A 47 5.97 1.22 -1.54
N MET A 48 6.85 0.90 -0.63
CA MET A 48 7.43 1.94 0.18
C MET A 48 8.60 2.49 -0.63
N VAL A 49 8.43 3.66 -1.20
CA VAL A 49 9.55 4.39 -1.75
C VAL A 49 10.35 4.95 -0.59
N GLY A 50 11.37 4.22 -0.17
CA GLY A 50 12.43 4.79 0.63
C GLY A 50 13.35 5.51 -0.34
N GLN A 51 13.24 6.81 -0.46
CA GLN A 51 13.90 7.51 -1.56
C GLN A 51 15.36 7.83 -1.34
N TYR A 52 15.88 7.87 -0.12
CA TYR A 52 17.10 8.61 0.06
C TYR A 52 18.22 7.89 0.80
N ASP A 53 17.93 6.93 1.64
CA ASP A 53 18.98 6.37 2.47
C ASP A 53 18.69 4.92 2.83
N ILE A 54 19.60 4.04 2.47
CA ILE A 54 19.47 2.64 2.83
C ILE A 54 19.46 2.42 4.35
N ASP A 55 20.11 3.30 5.10
CA ASP A 55 20.07 3.28 6.57
C ASP A 55 18.68 3.54 7.14
N TRP A 56 17.77 4.09 6.34
CA TRP A 56 16.40 4.34 6.76
C TRP A 56 15.67 3.09 7.20
N LEU A 57 15.91 1.97 6.50
CA LEU A 57 15.31 0.69 6.86
C LEU A 57 15.79 0.17 8.22
N THR A 58 16.89 0.68 8.71
CA THR A 58 17.47 0.36 10.03
C THR A 58 17.29 1.48 11.05
N GLN A 59 16.79 2.66 10.63
CA GLN A 59 16.53 3.77 11.57
C GLN A 59 15.32 3.50 12.48
N PRO A 60 15.33 4.04 13.72
CA PRO A 60 14.27 3.74 14.70
C PRO A 60 12.85 4.05 14.26
N ALA A 61 12.65 5.11 13.45
CA ALA A 61 11.31 5.45 12.95
C ALA A 61 10.80 4.42 11.95
N LEU A 62 11.67 4.00 11.03
CA LEU A 62 11.29 3.04 10.01
C LEU A 62 11.21 1.63 10.57
N ALA A 63 12.10 1.24 11.47
CA ALA A 63 11.97 0.00 12.22
C ALA A 63 10.61 -0.08 12.92
N ARG A 64 10.14 1.03 13.53
CA ARG A 64 8.80 1.10 14.11
C ARG A 64 7.68 0.95 13.06
N LEU A 65 7.83 1.55 11.88
CA LEU A 65 6.87 1.38 10.80
C LEU A 65 6.81 -0.07 10.34
N LEU A 66 7.96 -0.73 10.15
CA LEU A 66 8.04 -2.16 9.80
C LEU A 66 7.40 -3.04 10.90
N ASP A 67 7.65 -2.74 12.18
CA ASP A 67 6.99 -3.41 13.31
C ASP A 67 5.46 -3.24 13.23
N ASN A 68 4.97 -2.03 12.94
CA ASN A 68 3.53 -1.77 12.80
C ASN A 68 2.94 -2.55 11.62
N MET A 69 3.67 -2.62 10.50
CA MET A 69 3.25 -3.40 9.32
C MET A 69 3.20 -4.90 9.63
N ALA A 70 4.21 -5.44 10.30
CA ALA A 70 4.25 -6.84 10.68
C ALA A 70 3.20 -7.21 11.74
N ALA A 71 2.87 -6.29 12.65
CA ALA A 71 1.83 -6.48 13.64
C ALA A 71 0.41 -6.42 13.07
N SER A 72 0.22 -5.74 11.94
CA SER A 72 -1.09 -5.59 11.30
C SER A 72 -1.28 -6.65 10.21
N PRO A 73 -2.49 -7.19 10.05
CA PRO A 73 -2.79 -8.13 8.98
C PRO A 73 -2.86 -7.39 7.63
N MET A 74 -1.74 -6.88 7.16
CA MET A 74 -1.65 -6.11 5.92
C MET A 74 -1.27 -7.02 4.73
N ALA A 75 -1.68 -6.60 3.54
CA ALA A 75 -1.37 -7.29 2.31
C ALA A 75 -0.20 -6.62 1.57
N PHE A 76 0.95 -6.47 2.22
CA PHE A 76 2.16 -6.04 1.52
C PHE A 76 2.95 -7.22 0.98
N GLY A 77 3.31 -7.16 -0.30
CA GLY A 77 4.18 -8.15 -0.93
C GLY A 77 5.60 -7.66 -1.08
N SER A 78 5.82 -6.45 -1.57
CA SER A 78 7.16 -5.93 -1.85
C SER A 78 7.35 -4.48 -1.40
N VAL A 79 8.60 -4.12 -1.16
CA VAL A 79 9.03 -2.77 -0.80
C VAL A 79 10.07 -2.31 -1.81
N ARG A 80 9.74 -1.28 -2.57
CA ARG A 80 10.66 -0.65 -3.52
C ARG A 80 11.55 0.33 -2.78
N PHE A 81 12.87 0.30 -3.01
CA PHE A 81 13.82 1.21 -2.40
C PHE A 81 15.02 1.50 -3.30
N PHE A 82 15.67 2.63 -3.05
CA PHE A 82 16.80 3.17 -3.77
C PHE A 82 18.12 2.95 -3.06
N HIS A 83 19.21 3.39 -3.68
CA HIS A 83 20.56 3.46 -3.12
C HIS A 83 21.19 2.11 -2.70
N ALA A 84 20.66 1.00 -3.19
CA ALA A 84 21.22 -0.32 -2.88
C ALA A 84 22.67 -0.47 -3.36
N LEU A 85 23.04 0.17 -4.47
CA LEU A 85 24.36 0.09 -5.10
C LEU A 85 25.14 1.41 -5.09
N ASP A 86 24.59 2.45 -4.47
CA ASP A 86 25.23 3.75 -4.35
C ASP A 86 26.25 3.77 -3.20
N SER A 87 27.38 4.44 -3.40
CA SER A 87 28.42 4.59 -2.39
C SER A 87 28.33 5.90 -1.59
N GLY A 88 27.19 6.58 -1.63
CA GLY A 88 26.97 7.80 -0.85
C GLY A 88 27.72 9.02 -1.37
N THR A 89 28.05 9.07 -2.66
CA THR A 89 28.63 10.27 -3.25
C THR A 89 27.58 11.35 -3.38
N ARG A 90 27.80 12.48 -2.76
CA ARG A 90 26.96 13.68 -2.66
C ARG A 90 26.41 14.28 -3.94
N ALA A 91 26.73 13.76 -5.06
CA ALA A 91 26.32 14.29 -6.35
C ALA A 91 24.95 13.73 -6.78
N SER A 92 24.27 13.01 -5.95
CA SER A 92 22.94 12.56 -6.26
C SER A 92 21.95 13.66 -5.94
N THR A 93 21.68 14.53 -6.83
CA THR A 93 20.39 14.56 -7.38
C THR A 93 19.40 15.59 -6.87
N ILE A 94 18.90 15.59 -5.70
CA ILE A 94 17.69 16.39 -5.43
C ILE A 94 17.92 17.39 -4.33
N ASP A 95 18.68 17.02 -3.38
CA ASP A 95 19.06 17.84 -2.25
C ASP A 95 20.55 17.63 -1.99
N ASP A 96 21.30 18.68 -1.71
CA ASP A 96 22.74 18.64 -1.42
C ASP A 96 23.08 17.85 -0.13
N ASP A 97 22.20 16.96 0.30
CA ASP A 97 22.39 16.13 1.49
C ASP A 97 23.35 14.96 1.21
N PRO A 98 24.32 14.73 2.07
CA PRO A 98 25.21 13.59 1.94
C PRO A 98 24.44 12.31 2.26
N LEU A 99 24.00 11.63 1.20
CA LEU A 99 23.37 10.34 1.34
C LEU A 99 24.44 9.28 1.55
N ASP A 100 24.29 8.52 2.61
CA ASP A 100 25.09 7.34 2.83
C ASP A 100 24.54 6.20 1.98
N GLY A 101 25.25 5.85 0.92
CA GLY A 101 24.84 4.76 0.02
C GLY A 101 24.89 3.38 0.67
N GLY A 102 24.32 2.42 -0.01
CA GLY A 102 24.21 1.03 0.45
C GLY A 102 25.53 0.26 0.44
N ILE A 103 26.51 0.73 -0.31
CA ILE A 103 27.79 0.04 -0.46
C ILE A 103 28.98 0.94 -0.10
N VAL A 104 30.08 0.30 0.26
CA VAL A 104 31.38 0.96 0.38
C VAL A 104 32.27 0.39 -0.74
N TRP A 105 32.60 1.23 -1.71
CA TRP A 105 33.51 0.90 -2.81
C TRP A 105 34.32 2.16 -3.20
N PRO A 106 35.43 2.41 -2.53
CA PRO A 106 36.17 3.65 -2.70
C PRO A 106 36.85 3.76 -4.07
N ASP A 107 37.33 2.65 -4.63
CA ASP A 107 37.99 2.54 -5.93
C ASP A 107 37.86 1.11 -6.49
N LEU A 108 38.28 0.93 -7.74
CA LEU A 108 38.15 -0.35 -8.47
C LEU A 108 39.02 -1.48 -7.92
N ASP A 109 40.10 -1.16 -7.23
CA ASP A 109 41.05 -2.13 -6.67
C ASP A 109 40.63 -2.61 -5.27
N SER A 110 39.70 -1.89 -4.64
CA SER A 110 39.17 -2.21 -3.32
C SER A 110 38.06 -3.26 -3.39
N PRO A 111 37.90 -4.10 -2.33
CA PRO A 111 36.74 -4.98 -2.23
C PRO A 111 35.45 -4.15 -2.07
N ILE A 112 34.36 -4.66 -2.65
CA ILE A 112 33.03 -4.06 -2.47
C ILE A 112 32.44 -4.57 -1.16
N ASN A 113 31.95 -3.66 -0.30
CA ASN A 113 31.26 -4.01 0.92
C ASN A 113 29.74 -3.70 0.79
N PHE A 114 28.91 -4.73 0.81
CA PHE A 114 27.44 -4.66 0.69
C PHE A 114 26.71 -4.70 2.05
N SER A 115 27.42 -4.68 3.18
CA SER A 115 26.84 -4.94 4.51
C SER A 115 25.62 -4.07 4.81
N ARG A 116 25.66 -2.77 4.51
CA ARG A 116 24.53 -1.85 4.76
C ARG A 116 23.29 -2.21 3.92
N THR A 117 23.47 -2.53 2.66
CA THR A 117 22.37 -3.01 1.79
C THR A 117 21.82 -4.32 2.35
N PHE A 118 22.66 -5.24 2.75
CA PHE A 118 22.24 -6.54 3.28
C PHE A 118 21.53 -6.41 4.64
N ASP A 119 21.92 -5.49 5.48
CA ASP A 119 21.20 -5.20 6.73
C ASP A 119 19.80 -4.65 6.46
N ALA A 120 19.65 -3.76 5.47
CA ALA A 120 18.36 -3.25 5.04
C ALA A 120 17.45 -4.37 4.45
N LEU A 121 18.01 -5.22 3.58
CA LEU A 121 17.31 -6.38 3.02
C LEU A 121 16.89 -7.37 4.10
N ALA A 122 17.76 -7.59 5.10
CA ALA A 122 17.46 -8.45 6.23
C ALA A 122 16.32 -7.88 7.10
N ALA A 123 16.29 -6.55 7.29
CA ALA A 123 15.20 -5.88 8.01
C ALA A 123 13.86 -6.09 7.29
N LEU A 124 13.79 -5.93 5.97
CA LEU A 124 12.58 -6.20 5.19
C LEU A 124 12.17 -7.68 5.29
N SER A 125 13.10 -8.59 5.06
CA SER A 125 12.83 -10.04 5.08
C SER A 125 12.36 -10.52 6.46
N ALA A 126 12.91 -9.98 7.54
CA ALA A 126 12.51 -10.28 8.92
C ALA A 126 11.04 -9.89 9.19
N HIS A 127 10.50 -8.93 8.44
CA HIS A 127 9.10 -8.50 8.53
C HIS A 127 8.20 -9.12 7.45
N GLY A 128 8.69 -10.12 6.71
CA GLY A 128 7.93 -10.82 5.68
C GLY A 128 7.71 -10.00 4.40
N LEU A 129 8.52 -8.97 4.16
CA LEU A 129 8.43 -8.08 3.00
C LEU A 129 9.47 -8.46 1.95
N ALA A 130 9.06 -8.55 0.69
CA ALA A 130 9.96 -8.82 -0.41
C ALA A 130 10.60 -7.50 -0.92
N PRO A 131 11.93 -7.46 -1.09
CA PRO A 131 12.57 -6.30 -1.72
C PRO A 131 12.18 -6.13 -3.18
N PHE A 132 11.96 -4.87 -3.58
CA PHE A 132 11.91 -4.41 -4.95
C PHE A 132 13.06 -3.37 -5.11
N ILE A 133 14.16 -3.82 -5.65
CA ILE A 133 15.44 -3.10 -5.61
C ILE A 133 15.61 -2.27 -6.86
N VAL A 134 15.74 -0.96 -6.71
CA VAL A 134 16.15 -0.09 -7.81
C VAL A 134 17.67 -0.11 -7.91
N LEU A 135 18.17 -0.60 -9.04
CA LEU A 135 19.59 -0.65 -9.36
C LEU A 135 20.05 0.75 -9.81
N ASN A 136 20.29 1.61 -8.87
CA ASN A 136 20.75 3.00 -8.98
C ASN A 136 21.47 3.39 -7.67
N PHE A 137 22.23 4.39 -7.60
CA PHE A 137 22.91 5.20 -8.57
C PHE A 137 24.31 4.65 -8.84
N PHE A 138 25.11 5.32 -9.70
CA PHE A 138 26.49 4.87 -9.92
C PHE A 138 27.36 5.19 -8.70
N PRO A 139 28.05 4.19 -8.12
CA PRO A 139 29.02 4.47 -7.06
C PRO A 139 30.22 5.24 -7.61
N LYS A 140 30.95 5.90 -6.72
CA LYS A 140 32.11 6.72 -7.06
C LYS A 140 33.17 5.96 -7.88
N ALA A 141 33.37 4.68 -7.58
CA ALA A 141 34.30 3.83 -8.32
C ALA A 141 33.87 3.61 -9.79
N VAL A 142 32.57 3.76 -10.11
CA VAL A 142 32.04 3.56 -11.47
C VAL A 142 31.94 4.86 -12.25
N ALA A 143 31.49 5.95 -11.62
CA ALA A 143 31.26 7.22 -12.27
C ALA A 143 31.65 8.41 -11.38
N GLY A 144 32.03 9.52 -12.00
CA GLY A 144 32.37 10.76 -11.28
C GLY A 144 31.16 11.47 -10.66
N HIS A 145 29.95 11.07 -11.06
CA HIS A 145 28.69 11.59 -10.55
C HIS A 145 27.63 10.49 -10.55
N ALA A 146 26.87 10.36 -9.46
CA ALA A 146 25.93 9.26 -9.26
C ALA A 146 24.85 9.11 -10.35
N ALA A 147 24.42 10.21 -10.98
CA ALA A 147 23.39 10.20 -12.02
C ALA A 147 23.95 10.39 -13.47
N THR A 148 25.27 10.43 -13.64
CA THR A 148 25.90 10.61 -14.97
C THR A 148 26.43 9.27 -15.47
N PRO A 149 25.99 8.78 -16.65
CA PRO A 149 26.48 7.52 -17.18
C PRO A 149 28.01 7.57 -17.39
N PRO A 150 28.74 6.53 -16.97
CA PRO A 150 30.18 6.44 -17.17
C PRO A 150 30.51 6.21 -18.67
N ALA A 151 31.76 6.45 -19.04
CA ALA A 151 32.22 6.20 -20.40
C ALA A 151 32.21 4.70 -20.76
N SER A 152 32.33 3.81 -19.78
CA SER A 152 32.24 2.37 -19.93
C SER A 152 31.36 1.77 -18.84
N LEU A 153 30.52 0.82 -19.19
CA LEU A 153 29.60 0.11 -18.26
C LEU A 153 30.20 -1.21 -17.75
N GLU A 154 31.45 -1.54 -18.05
CA GLU A 154 32.05 -2.80 -17.58
C GLU A 154 32.13 -2.88 -16.07
N ASN A 155 32.52 -1.81 -15.38
CA ASN A 155 32.54 -1.78 -13.92
C ASN A 155 31.15 -1.86 -13.30
N TRP A 156 30.14 -1.30 -13.97
CA TRP A 156 28.74 -1.48 -13.57
C TRP A 156 28.30 -2.95 -13.68
N LYS A 157 28.65 -3.63 -14.78
CA LYS A 157 28.35 -5.06 -14.93
C LYS A 157 29.03 -5.91 -13.84
N VAL A 158 30.27 -5.59 -13.50
CA VAL A 158 30.99 -6.25 -12.40
C VAL A 158 30.26 -6.05 -11.07
N LEU A 159 29.87 -4.81 -10.76
CA LEU A 159 29.14 -4.48 -9.54
C LEU A 159 27.82 -5.27 -9.44
N VAL A 160 26.99 -5.20 -10.47
CA VAL A 160 25.68 -5.88 -10.48
C VAL A 160 25.85 -7.40 -10.33
N ARG A 161 26.81 -8.00 -11.04
CA ARG A 161 27.08 -9.44 -10.94
C ARG A 161 27.50 -9.83 -9.54
N ARG A 162 28.47 -9.12 -8.96
CA ARG A 162 28.94 -9.40 -7.59
C ARG A 162 27.85 -9.23 -6.56
N PHE A 163 27.02 -8.20 -6.68
CA PHE A 163 25.88 -7.99 -5.81
C PHE A 163 24.92 -9.21 -5.81
N LEU A 164 24.60 -9.72 -7.00
CA LEU A 164 23.71 -10.88 -7.14
C LEU A 164 24.37 -12.16 -6.63
N ASP A 165 25.66 -12.36 -6.91
CA ASP A 165 26.40 -13.54 -6.43
C ASP A 165 26.50 -13.56 -4.90
N GLU A 166 26.76 -12.43 -4.25
CA GLU A 166 26.82 -12.33 -2.80
C GLU A 166 25.44 -12.45 -2.15
N LEU A 167 24.36 -11.91 -2.79
CA LEU A 167 22.99 -12.16 -2.36
C LEU A 167 22.64 -13.66 -2.40
N ALA A 168 23.01 -14.33 -3.48
CA ALA A 168 22.74 -15.77 -3.63
C ALA A 168 23.56 -16.64 -2.67
N ALA A 169 24.74 -16.18 -2.27
CA ALA A 169 25.60 -16.86 -1.31
C ALA A 169 25.12 -16.66 0.15
N ASP A 170 24.36 -15.61 0.44
CA ASP A 170 23.83 -15.34 1.77
C ASP A 170 22.56 -16.19 2.04
N ALA A 171 22.65 -17.07 3.05
CA ALA A 171 21.56 -18.00 3.39
C ALA A 171 20.23 -17.30 3.75
N ARG A 172 20.28 -16.02 4.15
CA ARG A 172 19.07 -15.21 4.43
C ARG A 172 18.27 -14.91 3.16
N PHE A 173 18.94 -14.84 2.00
CA PHE A 173 18.36 -14.31 0.74
C PHE A 173 18.29 -15.34 -0.38
N ALA A 174 19.13 -16.36 -0.38
CA ALA A 174 19.29 -17.35 -1.48
C ALA A 174 17.97 -17.97 -1.96
N GLY A 175 17.05 -18.28 -1.04
CA GLY A 175 15.74 -18.82 -1.39
C GLY A 175 14.73 -17.73 -1.82
N PRO A 176 14.54 -16.67 -1.03
CA PRO A 176 13.57 -15.61 -1.30
C PRO A 176 13.87 -14.75 -2.52
N MET A 177 15.15 -14.52 -2.87
CA MET A 177 15.53 -13.56 -3.93
C MET A 177 14.93 -13.85 -5.31
N ARG A 178 14.55 -15.07 -5.58
CA ARG A 178 13.88 -15.44 -6.86
C ARG A 178 12.52 -14.73 -7.07
N GLU A 179 11.89 -14.29 -5.99
CA GLU A 179 10.62 -13.58 -6.03
C GLU A 179 10.81 -12.04 -6.05
N TRP A 180 12.07 -11.58 -5.83
CA TRP A 180 12.35 -10.16 -5.78
C TRP A 180 12.37 -9.53 -7.16
N LYS A 181 12.01 -8.25 -7.20
CA LYS A 181 12.08 -7.43 -8.40
C LYS A 181 13.34 -6.56 -8.36
N PHE A 182 13.98 -6.45 -9.50
CA PHE A 182 15.14 -5.58 -9.71
C PHE A 182 14.81 -4.64 -10.87
N GLU A 183 14.84 -3.36 -10.61
CA GLU A 183 14.50 -2.32 -11.58
C GLU A 183 15.74 -1.58 -12.04
N VAL A 184 15.87 -1.40 -13.34
CA VAL A 184 17.02 -0.70 -13.90
C VAL A 184 16.75 0.79 -13.87
N TRP A 185 17.35 1.47 -12.86
CA TRP A 185 17.30 2.90 -12.67
C TRP A 185 15.94 3.44 -12.18
N ASN A 186 15.90 4.79 -11.98
CA ASN A 186 14.73 5.58 -11.63
C ASN A 186 14.63 6.79 -12.53
N GLU A 187 13.48 7.03 -13.15
CA GLU A 187 13.16 8.20 -13.99
C GLU A 187 14.26 8.60 -14.99
N PRO A 188 14.74 7.65 -15.82
CA PRO A 188 15.85 7.94 -16.74
C PRO A 188 15.47 8.89 -17.89
N ASN A 189 14.20 9.24 -18.01
CA ASN A 189 13.70 10.18 -19.02
C ASN A 189 13.63 11.64 -18.51
N GLY A 190 14.14 11.91 -17.29
CA GLY A 190 14.11 13.24 -16.72
C GLY A 190 15.20 13.53 -15.69
N ALA A 191 15.61 14.80 -15.62
CA ALA A 191 16.38 15.31 -14.50
C ALA A 191 15.49 15.37 -13.23
N PRO A 192 16.05 15.17 -12.04
CA PRO A 192 17.48 15.15 -11.70
C PRO A 192 18.12 13.76 -11.70
N PHE A 193 17.35 12.67 -11.85
CA PHE A 193 17.82 11.31 -11.62
C PHE A 193 18.75 10.77 -12.72
N TRP A 194 18.67 11.34 -13.93
CA TRP A 194 19.50 10.93 -15.06
C TRP A 194 20.07 12.14 -15.77
N ARG A 195 21.40 12.20 -15.90
CA ARG A 195 22.13 13.27 -16.60
C ARG A 195 22.66 12.84 -17.97
N GLY A 196 22.28 11.67 -18.41
CA GLY A 196 22.54 11.16 -19.76
C GLY A 196 21.38 11.40 -20.72
N ARG A 197 21.52 10.87 -21.94
CA ARG A 197 20.41 10.77 -22.89
C ARG A 197 19.58 9.53 -22.54
N TYR A 198 18.24 9.66 -22.57
CA TYR A 198 17.37 8.52 -22.40
C TYR A 198 17.66 7.45 -23.46
N ASN A 199 17.68 7.83 -24.73
CA ASN A 199 18.10 6.99 -25.83
C ASN A 199 19.37 7.61 -26.48
N PRO A 200 20.50 6.89 -26.61
CA PRO A 200 20.70 5.46 -26.33
C PRO A 200 21.26 5.13 -24.92
N GLN A 201 21.78 6.11 -24.15
CA GLN A 201 22.65 5.83 -23.00
C GLN A 201 21.94 5.03 -21.87
N TYR A 202 20.64 5.27 -21.64
CA TYR A 202 19.89 4.44 -20.71
C TYR A 202 19.65 3.02 -21.26
N PHE A 203 19.41 2.88 -22.57
CA PHE A 203 19.26 1.55 -23.20
C PHE A 203 20.56 0.74 -23.13
N ASP A 204 21.70 1.40 -23.27
CA ASP A 204 23.01 0.77 -23.07
C ASP A 204 23.18 0.31 -21.62
N LEU A 205 22.76 1.12 -20.63
CA LEU A 205 22.76 0.73 -19.21
C LEU A 205 21.84 -0.47 -18.96
N TYR A 206 20.62 -0.44 -19.52
CA TYR A 206 19.66 -1.53 -19.36
C TYR A 206 20.21 -2.84 -19.94
N ARG A 207 20.79 -2.77 -21.14
CA ARG A 207 21.45 -3.92 -21.79
C ARG A 207 22.60 -4.46 -20.95
N ALA A 208 23.49 -3.61 -20.49
CA ALA A 208 24.63 -3.99 -19.65
C ALA A 208 24.17 -4.62 -18.32
N THR A 209 23.11 -4.09 -17.73
CA THR A 209 22.52 -4.67 -16.52
C THR A 209 21.91 -6.04 -16.80
N SER A 210 21.18 -6.18 -17.90
CA SER A 210 20.63 -7.47 -18.34
C SER A 210 21.72 -8.52 -18.59
N GLU A 211 22.81 -8.15 -19.26
CA GLU A 211 23.97 -9.02 -19.46
C GLU A 211 24.59 -9.48 -18.14
N ALA A 212 24.73 -8.56 -17.17
CA ALA A 212 25.26 -8.89 -15.87
C ALA A 212 24.34 -9.87 -15.10
N VAL A 213 23.04 -9.66 -15.15
CA VAL A 213 22.03 -10.52 -14.53
C VAL A 213 22.02 -11.92 -15.17
N LEU A 214 22.00 -11.99 -16.48
CA LEU A 214 22.04 -13.27 -17.20
C LEU A 214 23.36 -14.00 -16.97
N GLY A 215 24.48 -13.27 -16.92
CA GLY A 215 25.80 -13.82 -16.64
C GLY A 215 25.99 -14.34 -15.22
N ALA A 216 25.27 -13.79 -14.24
CA ALA A 216 25.23 -14.30 -12.86
C ALA A 216 24.40 -15.61 -12.75
N GLY A 217 23.41 -15.80 -13.63
CA GLY A 217 22.62 -17.03 -13.71
C GLY A 217 21.62 -17.23 -12.56
N HIS A 218 21.37 -16.20 -11.73
CA HIS A 218 20.43 -16.27 -10.64
C HIS A 218 18.99 -16.01 -11.09
N PRO A 219 17.98 -16.75 -10.53
CA PRO A 219 16.58 -16.60 -10.94
C PRO A 219 15.96 -15.37 -10.30
N ILE A 220 16.24 -14.20 -10.85
CA ILE A 220 15.65 -12.92 -10.42
C ILE A 220 14.74 -12.34 -11.51
N ARG A 221 13.87 -11.41 -11.12
CA ARG A 221 13.00 -10.66 -12.03
C ARG A 221 13.60 -9.28 -12.30
N LEU A 222 13.90 -8.97 -13.55
CA LEU A 222 14.47 -7.68 -14.00
C LEU A 222 13.43 -6.92 -14.82
N GLY A 223 13.32 -5.61 -14.62
CA GLY A 223 12.39 -4.76 -15.37
C GLY A 223 12.76 -3.28 -15.33
N GLY A 224 11.85 -2.46 -15.79
CA GLY A 224 11.94 -1.02 -15.96
C GLY A 224 10.91 -0.54 -16.99
N PRO A 225 11.00 0.70 -17.51
CA PRO A 225 12.07 1.67 -17.34
C PRO A 225 11.87 2.66 -16.19
N ALA A 226 10.80 2.55 -15.40
CA ALA A 226 10.48 3.49 -14.32
C ALA A 226 10.43 4.96 -14.80
N ILE A 227 9.87 5.20 -15.98
CA ILE A 227 9.80 6.54 -16.55
C ILE A 227 8.62 7.33 -15.96
N VAL A 228 8.82 8.65 -15.86
CA VAL A 228 7.71 9.58 -15.63
C VAL A 228 6.76 9.50 -16.83
N TYR A 229 5.54 9.03 -16.62
CA TYR A 229 4.57 8.84 -17.69
C TYR A 229 3.30 9.69 -17.45
N ARG A 230 3.13 10.71 -18.30
CA ARG A 230 1.93 11.51 -18.35
C ARG A 230 1.07 11.08 -19.55
N SER A 231 -0.09 10.47 -19.30
CA SER A 231 -0.99 10.01 -20.36
C SER A 231 -1.39 11.14 -21.31
N GLY A 232 -1.63 10.80 -22.57
CA GLY A 232 -2.01 11.76 -23.61
C GLY A 232 -0.89 12.71 -24.05
N THR A 233 0.35 12.58 -23.55
CA THR A 233 1.46 13.41 -23.99
C THR A 233 2.37 12.68 -24.97
N ALA A 234 2.68 13.33 -26.10
CA ALA A 234 3.52 12.73 -27.15
C ALA A 234 4.94 12.40 -26.66
N ALA A 235 5.46 13.13 -25.68
CA ALA A 235 6.80 12.87 -25.13
C ALA A 235 6.83 11.57 -24.33
N ALA A 236 5.94 11.42 -23.33
CA ALA A 236 5.86 10.23 -22.49
C ALA A 236 5.56 8.97 -23.33
N ARG A 237 4.64 9.09 -24.29
CA ARG A 237 4.31 8.01 -25.21
C ARG A 237 5.53 7.58 -26.02
N ARG A 238 6.29 8.53 -26.58
CA ARG A 238 7.51 8.26 -27.35
C ARG A 238 8.58 7.58 -26.50
N ASP A 239 8.80 8.06 -25.27
CA ASP A 239 9.82 7.48 -24.39
C ASP A 239 9.50 6.00 -24.07
N MET A 240 8.24 5.67 -23.79
CA MET A 240 7.81 4.28 -23.60
C MET A 240 7.90 3.47 -24.91
N GLU A 241 7.46 4.03 -26.03
CA GLU A 241 7.52 3.39 -27.33
C GLU A 241 8.96 3.06 -27.75
N ASP A 242 9.90 3.98 -27.53
CA ASP A 242 11.33 3.77 -27.82
C ASP A 242 11.91 2.63 -26.98
N PHE A 243 11.55 2.57 -25.68
CA PHE A 243 11.98 1.48 -24.81
C PHE A 243 11.42 0.12 -25.23
N LEU A 244 10.13 0.06 -25.56
CA LEU A 244 9.49 -1.18 -26.01
C LEU A 244 10.07 -1.66 -27.36
N LYS A 245 10.34 -0.74 -28.29
CA LYS A 245 11.01 -1.06 -29.57
C LYS A 245 12.43 -1.58 -29.36
N PHE A 246 13.17 -0.99 -28.41
CA PHE A 246 14.50 -1.49 -28.02
C PHE A 246 14.41 -2.93 -27.51
N LEU A 247 13.48 -3.24 -26.61
CA LEU A 247 13.31 -4.60 -26.09
C LEU A 247 12.86 -5.60 -27.16
N SER A 248 11.97 -5.20 -28.08
CA SER A 248 11.52 -6.05 -29.18
C SER A 248 12.63 -6.33 -30.17
N ALA A 249 13.50 -5.33 -30.46
CA ALA A 249 14.65 -5.48 -31.36
C ALA A 249 15.77 -6.36 -30.75
N GLU A 250 15.82 -6.49 -29.45
CA GLU A 250 16.86 -7.22 -28.72
C GLU A 250 16.26 -8.32 -27.80
N PRO A 251 15.78 -9.43 -28.37
CA PRO A 251 15.08 -10.46 -27.60
C PRO A 251 15.92 -11.15 -26.52
N GLY A 252 17.24 -11.02 -26.59
CA GLY A 252 18.18 -11.50 -25.57
C GLY A 252 18.25 -10.62 -24.32
N VAL A 253 17.74 -9.40 -24.37
CA VAL A 253 17.68 -8.50 -23.20
C VAL A 253 16.54 -8.93 -22.29
N LYS A 254 16.86 -9.20 -21.00
CA LYS A 254 15.88 -9.65 -20.00
C LYS A 254 14.92 -8.52 -19.64
N CYS A 255 13.61 -8.83 -19.63
CA CYS A 255 12.57 -7.95 -19.12
C CYS A 255 11.40 -8.80 -18.64
N ASP A 256 11.14 -8.80 -17.33
CA ASP A 256 10.08 -9.59 -16.68
C ASP A 256 8.89 -8.73 -16.24
N PHE A 257 9.02 -7.41 -16.25
CA PHE A 257 7.94 -6.45 -16.00
C PHE A 257 8.26 -5.09 -16.63
N ILE A 258 7.23 -4.28 -16.85
CA ILE A 258 7.35 -2.88 -17.28
C ILE A 258 6.88 -2.00 -16.14
N SER A 259 7.68 -1.00 -15.77
CA SER A 259 7.35 -0.04 -14.72
C SER A 259 7.24 1.40 -15.26
N LEU A 260 6.41 2.19 -14.57
CA LEU A 260 6.17 3.59 -14.88
C LEU A 260 5.74 4.37 -13.64
N HIS A 261 5.97 5.69 -13.64
CA HIS A 261 5.51 6.60 -12.62
C HIS A 261 4.36 7.46 -13.15
N ALA A 262 3.14 7.08 -12.86
CA ALA A 262 1.96 7.83 -13.28
C ALA A 262 1.23 8.38 -12.07
N LYS A 263 1.29 9.69 -11.90
CA LYS A 263 0.54 10.41 -10.85
C LYS A 263 -0.85 10.77 -11.36
N GLY A 264 -1.80 10.96 -10.46
CA GLY A 264 -3.15 11.39 -10.83
C GLY A 264 -3.13 12.76 -11.50
N ASN A 265 -2.75 13.82 -10.79
CA ASN A 265 -2.64 15.17 -11.34
C ASN A 265 -1.18 15.61 -11.49
N TRP A 266 -0.84 16.18 -12.64
CA TRP A 266 0.51 16.67 -12.94
C TRP A 266 0.78 18.11 -12.47
N SER A 267 -0.19 18.75 -11.82
CA SER A 267 0.01 20.02 -11.13
C SER A 267 0.14 19.79 -9.63
N SER A 268 1.24 20.24 -9.02
CA SER A 268 1.41 20.18 -7.56
C SER A 268 0.44 21.09 -6.78
N LYS A 269 -0.30 21.94 -7.49
CA LYS A 269 -1.37 22.81 -6.95
C LYS A 269 -2.76 22.38 -7.42
N GLY A 270 -2.84 21.34 -8.26
CA GLY A 270 -4.11 20.83 -8.79
C GLY A 270 -4.86 19.99 -7.76
N GLU A 271 -6.15 19.83 -7.99
CA GLU A 271 -6.98 18.90 -7.24
C GLU A 271 -6.59 17.44 -7.56
N PRO A 272 -6.89 16.50 -6.66
CA PRO A 272 -6.65 15.08 -6.92
C PRO A 272 -7.34 14.61 -8.19
N GLU A 273 -6.68 13.80 -8.97
CA GLU A 273 -7.23 13.22 -10.19
C GLU A 273 -6.88 11.75 -10.32
N PHE A 274 -7.73 10.99 -10.97
CA PHE A 274 -7.59 9.55 -11.13
C PHE A 274 -7.15 9.18 -12.56
N ARG A 275 -7.69 9.87 -13.57
CA ARG A 275 -7.64 9.50 -14.98
C ARG A 275 -6.22 9.26 -15.48
N ASN A 276 -5.29 10.16 -15.21
CA ASN A 276 -3.94 10.07 -15.76
C ASN A 276 -3.23 8.76 -15.35
N ALA A 277 -3.30 8.37 -14.07
CA ALA A 277 -2.68 7.15 -13.58
C ALA A 277 -3.30 5.90 -14.24
N PHE A 278 -4.61 5.91 -14.47
CA PHE A 278 -5.34 4.81 -15.11
C PHE A 278 -5.04 4.72 -16.62
N GLU A 279 -5.13 5.84 -17.34
CA GLU A 279 -4.89 5.89 -18.79
C GLU A 279 -3.43 5.56 -19.15
N ALA A 280 -2.47 5.96 -18.31
CA ALA A 280 -1.06 5.64 -18.53
C ALA A 280 -0.79 4.12 -18.59
N ALA A 281 -1.46 3.34 -17.74
CA ALA A 281 -1.35 1.89 -17.77
C ALA A 281 -1.96 1.28 -19.04
N ILE A 282 -3.12 1.80 -19.49
CA ILE A 282 -3.77 1.37 -20.74
C ILE A 282 -2.88 1.69 -21.94
N GLU A 283 -2.40 2.92 -22.05
CA GLU A 283 -1.52 3.35 -23.15
C GLU A 283 -0.24 2.49 -23.22
N THR A 284 0.34 2.16 -22.06
CA THR A 284 1.52 1.29 -21.99
C THR A 284 1.22 -0.12 -22.52
N ALA A 285 0.09 -0.72 -22.11
CA ALA A 285 -0.32 -2.04 -22.58
C ALA A 285 -0.61 -2.06 -24.07
N GLU A 286 -1.35 -1.08 -24.58
CA GLU A 286 -1.70 -0.96 -25.99
C GLU A 286 -0.44 -0.76 -26.86
N LEU A 287 0.54 0.04 -26.40
CA LEU A 287 1.82 0.20 -27.07
C LEU A 287 2.61 -1.13 -27.10
N ALA A 288 2.72 -1.82 -25.96
CA ALA A 288 3.45 -3.07 -25.88
C ALA A 288 2.88 -4.11 -26.86
N LEU A 289 1.56 -4.30 -26.85
CA LEU A 289 0.88 -5.25 -27.75
C LEU A 289 0.92 -4.84 -29.22
N ALA A 290 0.91 -3.55 -29.53
CA ALA A 290 1.05 -3.05 -30.91
C ALA A 290 2.48 -3.26 -31.47
N ILE A 291 3.50 -3.22 -30.61
CA ILE A 291 4.90 -3.37 -31.03
C ILE A 291 5.26 -4.86 -31.15
N ASP A 292 5.01 -5.65 -30.10
CA ASP A 292 5.36 -7.06 -30.09
C ASP A 292 4.46 -7.85 -29.09
N PRO A 293 3.30 -8.34 -29.55
CA PRO A 293 2.35 -9.03 -28.67
C PRO A 293 2.88 -10.37 -28.14
N VAL A 294 3.90 -10.96 -28.77
CA VAL A 294 4.51 -12.22 -28.31
C VAL A 294 5.53 -11.94 -27.23
N ARG A 295 6.38 -10.95 -27.44
CA ARG A 295 7.45 -10.55 -26.51
C ARG A 295 6.88 -10.04 -25.17
N PHE A 296 5.77 -9.31 -25.21
CA PHE A 296 5.20 -8.64 -24.06
C PHE A 296 4.00 -9.38 -23.45
N ALA A 297 3.64 -10.57 -23.97
CA ALA A 297 2.64 -11.41 -23.32
C ALA A 297 3.09 -11.85 -21.92
N GLY A 298 2.14 -11.88 -20.98
CA GLY A 298 2.37 -12.37 -19.62
C GLY A 298 3.12 -11.42 -18.69
N LEU A 299 3.48 -10.22 -19.15
CA LEU A 299 4.22 -9.25 -18.32
C LEU A 299 3.31 -8.58 -17.27
N GLU A 300 3.95 -8.09 -16.23
CA GLU A 300 3.36 -7.14 -15.29
C GLU A 300 3.63 -5.71 -15.75
N ILE A 301 2.60 -4.85 -15.70
CA ILE A 301 2.71 -3.40 -15.88
C ILE A 301 2.49 -2.77 -14.51
N ILE A 302 3.51 -2.10 -14.00
CA ILE A 302 3.56 -1.64 -12.62
C ILE A 302 3.65 -0.11 -12.60
N ASN A 303 2.64 0.55 -12.06
CA ASN A 303 2.77 1.94 -11.65
C ASN A 303 3.35 1.97 -10.24
N ASP A 304 4.64 2.05 -10.14
CA ASP A 304 5.38 1.84 -8.90
C ASP A 304 5.63 3.11 -8.08
N GLU A 305 5.11 4.26 -8.55
CA GLU A 305 5.00 5.50 -7.78
C GLU A 305 3.64 6.17 -7.98
N ALA A 306 2.57 5.47 -7.57
CA ALA A 306 1.21 6.00 -7.69
C ALA A 306 0.89 7.01 -6.58
N ASP A 307 0.41 8.18 -6.96
CA ASP A 307 -0.06 9.24 -6.05
C ASP A 307 -1.16 10.08 -6.72
N MET A 308 -2.02 10.68 -5.91
CA MET A 308 -3.12 11.53 -6.34
C MET A 308 -2.66 12.72 -7.19
N ARG A 309 -1.46 13.23 -6.96
CA ARG A 309 -0.84 14.33 -7.72
C ARG A 309 0.68 14.37 -7.58
N VAL A 310 1.35 15.05 -8.51
CA VAL A 310 2.79 15.31 -8.42
C VAL A 310 3.16 16.23 -7.26
N GLY A 311 4.44 16.31 -6.94
CA GLY A 311 5.00 17.19 -5.91
C GLY A 311 5.36 16.39 -4.67
N PHE A 312 6.55 15.79 -4.70
CA PHE A 312 7.10 14.98 -3.63
C PHE A 312 7.17 15.73 -2.30
N ASN A 313 7.77 16.92 -2.29
CA ASN A 313 7.94 17.77 -1.12
C ASN A 313 6.79 18.77 -0.88
N VAL A 314 5.71 18.70 -1.65
CA VAL A 314 4.59 19.63 -1.52
C VAL A 314 3.53 19.04 -0.60
N PRO A 315 3.30 19.64 0.59
CA PRO A 315 2.26 19.18 1.49
C PRO A 315 0.88 19.18 0.81
N PHE A 316 0.11 18.11 1.04
CA PHE A 316 -1.24 18.00 0.54
C PHE A 316 -2.11 17.20 1.52
N GLN A 317 -3.01 17.89 2.21
CA GLN A 317 -3.76 17.32 3.33
C GLN A 317 -4.62 16.11 2.95
N ALA A 318 -5.08 16.02 1.69
CA ALA A 318 -5.81 14.84 1.22
C ALA A 318 -4.99 13.52 1.28
N ARG A 319 -3.67 13.59 1.41
CA ARG A 319 -2.84 12.41 1.66
C ARG A 319 -2.94 11.86 3.08
N MET A 320 -3.46 12.68 4.00
CA MET A 320 -3.55 12.35 5.43
C MET A 320 -4.90 11.76 5.84
N ASP A 321 -5.90 11.82 4.97
CA ASP A 321 -7.27 11.42 5.27
C ASP A 321 -7.81 10.33 4.33
N GLU A 322 -9.11 10.04 4.41
CA GLU A 322 -9.80 9.00 3.65
C GLU A 322 -9.65 9.13 2.13
N ARG A 323 -9.42 10.34 1.63
CA ARG A 323 -9.35 10.60 0.18
C ARG A 323 -8.19 9.88 -0.49
N PHE A 324 -7.03 9.75 0.19
CA PHE A 324 -5.91 9.00 -0.37
C PHE A 324 -6.15 7.50 -0.32
N ALA A 325 -6.73 7.00 0.76
CA ALA A 325 -7.14 5.60 0.86
C ALA A 325 -8.13 5.24 -0.26
N ALA A 326 -9.14 6.08 -0.48
CA ALA A 326 -10.14 5.91 -1.54
C ALA A 326 -9.52 5.98 -2.94
N TRP A 327 -8.57 6.90 -3.17
CA TRP A 327 -7.85 6.99 -4.44
C TRP A 327 -7.08 5.73 -4.75
N MET A 328 -6.33 5.20 -3.77
CA MET A 328 -5.60 3.94 -3.92
C MET A 328 -6.54 2.76 -4.14
N CYS A 329 -7.64 2.70 -3.39
CA CYS A 329 -8.66 1.66 -3.56
C CYS A 329 -9.25 1.68 -4.98
N ALA A 330 -9.67 2.84 -5.46
CA ALA A 330 -10.21 3.00 -6.80
C ALA A 330 -9.20 2.60 -7.88
N LEU A 331 -7.93 3.01 -7.74
CA LEU A 331 -6.87 2.70 -8.70
C LEU A 331 -6.58 1.20 -8.74
N MET A 332 -6.50 0.54 -7.59
CA MET A 332 -6.22 -0.90 -7.53
C MET A 332 -7.36 -1.73 -8.10
N ILE A 333 -8.61 -1.37 -7.80
CA ILE A 333 -9.79 -2.02 -8.40
C ILE A 333 -9.80 -1.81 -9.92
N ALA A 334 -9.49 -0.61 -10.39
CA ALA A 334 -9.42 -0.32 -11.82
C ALA A 334 -8.30 -1.12 -12.51
N TYR A 335 -7.14 -1.27 -11.87
CA TYR A 335 -6.02 -2.07 -12.40
C TYR A 335 -6.33 -3.57 -12.40
N ASP A 336 -7.06 -4.07 -11.42
CA ASP A 336 -7.61 -5.42 -11.45
C ASP A 336 -8.56 -5.62 -12.65
N GLY A 337 -9.42 -4.63 -12.92
CA GLY A 337 -10.26 -4.60 -14.12
C GLY A 337 -9.46 -4.60 -15.43
N LEU A 338 -8.33 -3.88 -15.49
CA LEU A 338 -7.42 -3.93 -16.65
C LEU A 338 -6.78 -5.30 -16.81
N SER A 339 -6.39 -5.95 -15.72
CA SER A 339 -5.87 -7.33 -15.78
C SER A 339 -6.90 -8.28 -16.40
N SER A 340 -8.18 -8.05 -16.17
CA SER A 340 -9.27 -8.80 -16.84
C SER A 340 -9.40 -8.42 -18.31
N ARG A 341 -9.40 -7.12 -18.64
CA ARG A 341 -9.50 -6.63 -20.02
C ARG A 341 -8.38 -7.16 -20.92
N PHE A 342 -7.18 -7.26 -20.40
CA PHE A 342 -6.00 -7.72 -21.15
C PHE A 342 -5.62 -9.18 -20.87
N HIS A 343 -6.53 -9.95 -20.27
CA HIS A 343 -6.29 -11.34 -19.88
C HIS A 343 -5.87 -12.24 -21.05
N ALA A 344 -6.44 -12.06 -22.25
CA ALA A 344 -6.07 -12.83 -23.44
C ALA A 344 -4.57 -12.74 -23.79
N HIS A 345 -3.90 -11.69 -23.34
CA HIS A 345 -2.45 -11.48 -23.49
C HIS A 345 -1.67 -11.80 -22.21
N GLY A 346 -2.34 -12.23 -21.15
CA GLY A 346 -1.73 -12.53 -19.84
C GLY A 346 -1.18 -11.33 -19.10
N LEU A 347 -1.49 -10.08 -19.52
CA LEU A 347 -0.99 -8.88 -18.86
C LEU A 347 -1.63 -8.72 -17.48
N ARG A 348 -0.85 -8.29 -16.52
CA ARG A 348 -1.29 -7.97 -15.16
C ARG A 348 -0.90 -6.54 -14.81
N PHE A 349 -1.77 -5.86 -14.09
CA PHE A 349 -1.60 -4.45 -13.74
C PHE A 349 -1.51 -4.31 -12.22
N LEU A 350 -0.52 -3.56 -11.78
CA LEU A 350 -0.23 -3.33 -10.37
C LEU A 350 -0.03 -1.84 -10.13
N ALA A 351 -0.54 -1.35 -9.01
CA ALA A 351 -0.29 -0.01 -8.55
C ALA A 351 0.30 -0.05 -7.15
N ALA A 352 1.31 0.76 -6.93
CA ALA A 352 1.95 0.88 -5.65
C ALA A 352 1.89 2.33 -5.17
N SER A 353 1.40 2.54 -3.95
CA SER A 353 1.36 3.89 -3.40
C SER A 353 2.77 4.45 -3.21
N ASP A 354 2.96 5.68 -3.65
CA ASP A 354 4.20 6.41 -3.46
C ASP A 354 4.27 6.96 -2.03
N ASN A 355 4.90 6.21 -1.15
CA ASN A 355 5.01 6.55 0.27
C ASN A 355 6.45 6.86 0.66
N ALA A 356 6.79 8.12 0.59
CA ALA A 356 8.09 8.61 1.00
C ALA A 356 8.22 8.69 2.52
N ASN A 357 8.45 7.57 3.16
CA ASN A 357 8.50 7.45 4.62
C ASN A 357 9.62 8.25 5.29
N GLN A 358 10.62 8.69 4.54
CA GLN A 358 11.67 9.57 5.06
C GLN A 358 11.15 10.85 5.70
N GLN A 359 9.92 11.24 5.36
CA GLN A 359 9.31 12.44 5.90
C GLN A 359 8.56 12.19 7.22
N LEU A 360 8.52 10.97 7.73
CA LEU A 360 8.06 10.68 9.10
C LEU A 360 8.85 11.45 10.18
N VAL A 361 9.89 12.17 9.80
CA VAL A 361 10.88 12.70 10.74
C VAL A 361 10.52 14.08 11.28
N GLN A 362 9.54 14.83 10.74
CA GLN A 362 9.46 16.25 11.03
C GLN A 362 8.27 16.71 11.87
N THR A 363 7.05 16.47 11.44
CA THR A 363 5.84 17.00 12.08
C THR A 363 4.69 16.00 12.05
N SER A 364 3.59 16.31 12.74
CA SER A 364 2.37 15.52 12.70
C SER A 364 1.49 15.97 11.51
N PHE A 365 0.87 15.03 10.80
CA PHE A 365 -0.09 15.29 9.69
C PHE A 365 0.37 16.37 8.70
N ASP A 366 1.60 16.29 8.25
CA ASP A 366 2.25 17.33 7.44
C ASP A 366 1.83 17.35 5.95
N GLY A 367 0.92 16.47 5.53
CA GLY A 367 0.42 16.40 4.16
C GLY A 367 1.37 15.72 3.17
N ARG A 368 2.43 15.08 3.64
CA ARG A 368 3.38 14.37 2.80
C ARG A 368 2.97 12.91 2.60
N ARG A 369 3.60 12.23 1.66
CA ARG A 369 3.30 10.83 1.32
C ARG A 369 3.80 9.90 2.41
N SER A 370 2.90 9.23 3.12
CA SER A 370 3.26 8.28 4.17
C SER A 370 2.11 7.35 4.52
N LEU A 371 2.44 6.18 5.05
CA LEU A 371 1.46 5.26 5.65
C LEU A 371 1.12 5.65 7.09
N CYS A 372 2.04 6.33 7.76
CA CYS A 372 1.91 6.77 9.14
C CYS A 372 2.32 8.23 9.27
N THR A 373 1.94 8.85 10.39
CA THR A 373 2.41 10.16 10.82
C THR A 373 2.92 10.10 12.26
N ARG A 374 3.61 11.12 12.73
CA ARG A 374 4.17 11.14 14.08
C ARG A 374 3.15 11.63 15.10
N ALA A 375 3.10 10.95 16.25
CA ALA A 375 2.29 11.39 17.40
C ALA A 375 3.04 12.37 18.29
N SER A 376 4.39 12.34 18.28
CA SER A 376 5.23 13.16 19.15
C SER A 376 6.57 13.47 18.48
N ARG A 377 7.48 14.10 19.23
CA ARG A 377 8.88 14.30 18.77
C ARG A 377 9.67 13.01 18.70
N SER A 378 9.24 11.96 19.37
CA SER A 378 9.85 10.64 19.22
C SER A 378 9.62 10.07 17.84
N ALA A 379 10.68 9.64 17.18
CA ALA A 379 10.61 9.02 15.88
C ALA A 379 9.87 7.66 15.89
N ARG A 380 9.75 7.04 17.07
CA ARG A 380 9.09 5.75 17.25
C ARG A 380 7.60 5.85 17.55
N ASP A 381 7.10 7.06 17.81
CA ASP A 381 5.70 7.28 18.18
C ASP A 381 4.87 7.62 16.95
N LEU A 382 4.40 6.58 16.24
CA LEU A 382 3.68 6.67 14.98
C LEU A 382 2.18 6.45 15.15
N LEU A 383 1.42 7.12 14.29
CA LEU A 383 -0.04 6.99 14.12
C LEU A 383 -0.32 6.51 12.70
N LYS A 384 -1.21 5.53 12.55
CA LYS A 384 -1.64 5.03 11.24
C LYS A 384 -2.49 6.08 10.51
N LEU A 385 -2.30 6.23 9.22
CA LEU A 385 -3.16 7.01 8.33
C LEU A 385 -4.25 6.12 7.71
N PRO A 386 -5.35 6.67 7.17
CA PRO A 386 -6.41 5.87 6.54
C PRO A 386 -5.92 4.93 5.44
N VAL A 387 -4.91 5.32 4.67
CA VAL A 387 -4.30 4.46 3.64
C VAL A 387 -3.67 3.20 4.23
N PHE A 388 -3.18 3.23 5.47
CA PHE A 388 -2.71 2.04 6.16
C PHE A 388 -3.85 1.04 6.37
N ASN A 389 -5.03 1.52 6.80
CA ASN A 389 -6.22 0.69 6.98
C ASN A 389 -6.76 0.11 5.66
N PHE A 390 -6.58 0.82 4.54
CA PHE A 390 -6.92 0.26 3.24
C PHE A 390 -6.10 -1.02 2.95
N TYR A 391 -4.84 -1.05 3.33
CA TYR A 391 -4.03 -2.26 3.18
C TYR A 391 -4.44 -3.39 4.12
N GLU A 392 -4.98 -3.07 5.28
CA GLU A 392 -5.62 -4.09 6.15
C GLU A 392 -6.89 -4.67 5.49
N ILE A 393 -7.69 -3.84 4.78
CA ILE A 393 -8.85 -4.33 4.00
C ILE A 393 -8.40 -5.27 2.89
N LEU A 394 -7.31 -4.97 2.18
CA LEU A 394 -6.81 -5.85 1.11
C LEU A 394 -6.46 -7.26 1.60
N ARG A 395 -6.08 -7.42 2.87
CA ARG A 395 -5.85 -8.73 3.47
C ARG A 395 -7.12 -9.56 3.66
N LEU A 396 -8.28 -8.92 3.63
CA LEU A 396 -9.58 -9.59 3.71
C LEU A 396 -10.04 -10.15 2.37
N LEU A 397 -9.35 -9.84 1.26
CA LEU A 397 -9.69 -10.36 -0.05
C LEU A 397 -9.43 -11.87 -0.14
N GLY A 398 -10.29 -12.56 -0.87
CA GLY A 398 -10.10 -13.96 -1.21
C GLY A 398 -9.17 -14.15 -2.42
N ASP A 399 -8.91 -15.39 -2.75
CA ASP A 399 -8.03 -15.81 -3.86
C ASP A 399 -8.78 -16.01 -5.20
N ARG A 400 -10.11 -15.93 -5.20
CA ARG A 400 -10.96 -16.06 -6.38
C ARG A 400 -11.81 -14.81 -6.54
N HIS A 401 -11.98 -14.35 -7.78
CA HIS A 401 -12.91 -13.27 -8.09
C HIS A 401 -14.34 -13.78 -8.15
N GLY A 402 -15.27 -13.01 -7.59
CA GLY A 402 -16.69 -13.20 -7.80
C GLY A 402 -17.23 -12.26 -8.89
N THR A 403 -18.39 -12.58 -9.44
CA THR A 403 -19.12 -11.70 -10.35
C THR A 403 -19.98 -10.74 -9.56
N LEU A 404 -19.73 -9.46 -9.73
CA LEU A 404 -20.66 -8.44 -9.29
C LEU A 404 -21.40 -7.89 -10.51
N VAL A 405 -22.72 -8.11 -10.56
CA VAL A 405 -23.56 -7.48 -11.55
C VAL A 405 -24.15 -6.21 -10.95
N THR A 406 -23.74 -5.08 -11.48
CA THR A 406 -24.36 -3.81 -11.13
C THR A 406 -25.56 -3.58 -12.03
N GLY A 407 -26.75 -3.52 -11.43
CA GLY A 407 -27.96 -3.12 -12.13
C GLY A 407 -28.10 -1.60 -12.14
N GLY A 408 -28.47 -1.03 -13.29
CA GLY A 408 -28.79 0.37 -13.42
C GLY A 408 -27.93 1.14 -14.43
N GLU A 409 -28.47 2.25 -14.94
CA GLU A 409 -27.74 3.19 -15.79
C GLU A 409 -26.60 3.86 -15.02
N SER A 410 -25.65 4.46 -15.73
CA SER A 410 -24.54 5.23 -15.15
C SER A 410 -25.03 6.26 -14.12
N PHE A 411 -24.99 5.91 -12.86
CA PHE A 411 -25.50 6.73 -11.75
C PHE A 411 -24.64 7.94 -11.45
N PHE A 412 -23.43 7.93 -11.95
CA PHE A 412 -22.45 8.97 -11.69
C PHE A 412 -21.93 9.51 -13.01
N PRO A 413 -22.49 10.60 -13.54
CA PRO A 413 -21.97 11.20 -14.78
C PRO A 413 -20.47 11.53 -14.65
N ASN A 414 -20.00 11.83 -13.45
CA ASN A 414 -18.65 12.30 -13.20
C ASN A 414 -17.92 11.59 -12.03
N SER A 415 -18.55 10.59 -11.44
CA SER A 415 -17.92 9.74 -10.40
C SER A 415 -18.25 8.29 -10.70
N GLU A 416 -17.53 7.37 -10.09
CA GLU A 416 -17.73 5.94 -10.30
C GLU A 416 -17.77 5.21 -8.96
N LEU A 417 -18.65 4.22 -8.89
CA LEU A 417 -18.61 3.22 -7.84
C LEU A 417 -17.64 2.12 -8.27
N PHE A 418 -16.45 2.16 -7.74
CA PHE A 418 -15.47 1.09 -7.88
C PHE A 418 -15.86 -0.06 -6.96
N HIS A 419 -15.81 -1.28 -7.46
CA HIS A 419 -16.16 -2.45 -6.69
C HIS A 419 -15.28 -3.64 -7.04
N LEU A 420 -14.99 -4.45 -6.04
CA LEU A 420 -14.29 -5.72 -6.17
C LEU A 420 -14.93 -6.74 -5.24
N MET A 421 -15.32 -7.88 -5.77
CA MET A 421 -15.75 -9.01 -4.96
C MET A 421 -14.78 -10.16 -5.12
N THR A 422 -14.43 -10.75 -3.99
CA THR A 422 -13.55 -11.92 -3.94
C THR A 422 -14.08 -12.96 -2.97
N ALA A 423 -13.70 -14.21 -3.18
CA ALA A 423 -14.05 -15.31 -2.32
C ALA A 423 -12.84 -16.20 -2.05
N ALA A 424 -12.82 -16.81 -0.89
CA ALA A 424 -11.98 -17.93 -0.49
C ALA A 424 -12.86 -19.03 0.10
N ASP A 425 -12.32 -20.19 0.39
CA ASP A 425 -13.09 -21.27 1.05
C ASP A 425 -13.57 -20.88 2.45
N THR A 426 -12.92 -19.89 3.04
CA THR A 426 -13.13 -19.46 4.44
C THR A 426 -13.88 -18.13 4.58
N HIS A 427 -14.02 -17.35 3.51
CA HIS A 427 -14.71 -16.05 3.58
C HIS A 427 -15.02 -15.50 2.18
N ILE A 428 -15.92 -14.50 2.17
CA ILE A 428 -16.22 -13.66 1.02
C ILE A 428 -15.90 -12.22 1.43
N CYS A 429 -15.25 -11.46 0.55
CA CYS A 429 -15.00 -10.04 0.75
C CYS A 429 -15.47 -9.24 -0.46
N SER A 430 -16.30 -8.21 -0.20
CA SER A 430 -16.75 -7.27 -1.23
C SER A 430 -16.39 -5.86 -0.82
N VAL A 431 -15.63 -5.17 -1.66
CA VAL A 431 -15.14 -3.81 -1.42
C VAL A 431 -15.84 -2.85 -2.37
N PHE A 432 -16.33 -1.75 -1.85
CA PHE A 432 -16.98 -0.66 -2.59
C PHE A 432 -16.30 0.66 -2.25
N CYS A 433 -16.08 1.49 -3.28
CA CYS A 433 -15.47 2.80 -3.12
C CYS A 433 -16.06 3.79 -4.12
N ILE A 434 -16.42 5.01 -3.69
CA ILE A 434 -16.82 6.09 -4.59
C ILE A 434 -15.65 7.05 -4.76
N TYR A 435 -15.24 7.25 -6.01
CA TYR A 435 -14.20 8.22 -6.35
C TYR A 435 -14.56 9.01 -7.63
N PRO A 436 -14.25 10.34 -7.71
CA PRO A 436 -14.52 11.12 -8.91
C PRO A 436 -13.59 10.72 -10.05
N LYS A 437 -14.12 10.72 -11.28
CA LYS A 437 -13.35 10.39 -12.49
C LYS A 437 -12.36 11.48 -12.87
N ALA A 438 -12.70 12.74 -12.59
CA ALA A 438 -11.87 13.89 -12.88
C ALA A 438 -11.86 14.86 -11.70
N SER A 439 -10.86 15.73 -11.65
CA SER A 439 -10.65 16.71 -10.58
C SER A 439 -11.75 17.76 -10.44
N THR A 440 -12.55 17.95 -11.50
CA THR A 440 -13.70 18.88 -11.51
C THR A 440 -14.99 18.26 -10.99
N ASP A 441 -14.98 16.96 -10.74
CA ASP A 441 -16.18 16.23 -10.37
C ASP A 441 -16.44 16.35 -8.86
N THR A 442 -17.71 16.50 -8.51
CA THR A 442 -18.16 16.47 -7.12
C THR A 442 -18.84 15.12 -6.88
N PRO A 443 -18.21 14.20 -6.17
CA PRO A 443 -18.82 12.92 -5.90
C PRO A 443 -20.02 13.07 -4.95
N ARG A 444 -21.00 12.19 -5.12
CA ARG A 444 -22.20 12.15 -4.29
C ARG A 444 -22.31 10.80 -3.60
N ALA A 445 -22.94 10.79 -2.44
CA ALA A 445 -23.32 9.54 -1.79
C ALA A 445 -24.28 8.74 -2.68
N CYS A 446 -24.22 7.42 -2.59
CA CYS A 446 -25.20 6.53 -3.21
C CYS A 446 -25.81 5.59 -2.17
N THR A 447 -27.03 5.12 -2.46
CA THR A 447 -27.61 3.97 -1.76
C THR A 447 -27.22 2.71 -2.51
N LEU A 448 -26.43 1.86 -1.88
CA LEU A 448 -26.06 0.54 -2.37
C LEU A 448 -27.08 -0.48 -1.86
N ASN A 449 -27.86 -1.08 -2.75
CA ASN A 449 -28.61 -2.29 -2.44
C ASN A 449 -27.73 -3.49 -2.80
N TYR A 450 -27.10 -4.08 -1.79
CA TYR A 450 -26.17 -5.18 -1.94
C TYR A 450 -26.89 -6.50 -1.73
N ALA A 451 -26.82 -7.39 -2.70
CA ALA A 451 -27.34 -8.75 -2.61
C ALA A 451 -26.22 -9.74 -2.97
N LEU A 452 -26.07 -10.75 -2.16
CA LEU A 452 -25.14 -11.85 -2.35
C LEU A 452 -25.94 -13.15 -2.37
N THR A 453 -25.83 -13.94 -3.45
CA THR A 453 -26.51 -15.23 -3.60
C THR A 453 -25.51 -16.38 -3.58
N ASP A 454 -26.03 -17.60 -3.52
CA ASP A 454 -25.26 -18.84 -3.62
C ASP A 454 -24.18 -19.00 -2.53
N ILE A 455 -24.39 -18.39 -1.35
CA ILE A 455 -23.55 -18.60 -0.20
C ILE A 455 -23.77 -20.04 0.31
N ALA A 456 -22.70 -20.84 0.27
CA ALA A 456 -22.76 -22.26 0.65
C ALA A 456 -22.99 -22.49 2.17
N TRP A 457 -22.85 -21.46 2.99
CA TRP A 457 -22.94 -21.56 4.44
C TRP A 457 -24.35 -21.25 4.95
N PRO A 458 -24.97 -22.11 5.75
CA PRO A 458 -26.34 -21.88 6.26
C PRO A 458 -26.42 -20.75 7.29
N ARG A 459 -25.29 -20.46 7.95
CA ARG A 459 -25.15 -19.36 8.93
C ARG A 459 -23.82 -18.66 8.72
N VAL A 460 -23.86 -17.33 8.79
CA VAL A 460 -22.68 -16.49 8.52
C VAL A 460 -22.49 -15.43 9.61
N ASN A 461 -21.26 -14.91 9.66
CA ASN A 461 -20.95 -13.67 10.35
C ASN A 461 -20.67 -12.60 9.32
N ILE A 462 -21.08 -11.37 9.57
CA ILE A 462 -20.96 -10.25 8.66
C ILE A 462 -20.34 -9.08 9.40
N ALA A 463 -19.15 -8.65 8.97
CA ALA A 463 -18.53 -7.41 9.41
C ALA A 463 -18.50 -6.43 8.23
N ARG A 464 -18.87 -5.19 8.49
CA ARG A 464 -18.81 -4.09 7.53
C ARG A 464 -17.73 -3.11 7.96
N PHE A 465 -16.50 -3.33 7.49
CA PHE A 465 -15.39 -2.42 7.71
C PHE A 465 -15.57 -1.15 6.89
N GLN A 466 -15.16 -0.02 7.46
CA GLN A 466 -15.39 1.29 6.89
C GLN A 466 -14.15 2.18 7.02
N ILE A 467 -13.79 2.86 5.94
CA ILE A 467 -12.84 3.99 5.95
C ILE A 467 -13.58 5.19 5.35
N ASP A 468 -13.78 6.23 6.16
CA ASP A 468 -14.43 7.47 5.74
C ASP A 468 -14.04 8.62 6.69
N SER A 469 -14.73 9.73 6.64
CA SER A 469 -14.47 10.87 7.53
C SER A 469 -14.75 10.58 9.01
N ALA A 470 -15.48 9.52 9.36
CA ALA A 470 -15.84 9.16 10.73
C ALA A 470 -15.17 7.88 11.23
N HIS A 471 -14.76 6.99 10.32
CA HIS A 471 -14.25 5.66 10.65
C HIS A 471 -12.84 5.44 10.12
N SER A 472 -11.99 4.75 10.90
CA SER A 472 -10.63 4.36 10.52
C SER A 472 -9.76 5.56 10.11
N ASN A 473 -9.96 6.72 10.75
CA ASN A 473 -9.42 8.00 10.28
C ASN A 473 -8.76 8.81 11.40
N ALA A 474 -7.45 8.68 11.51
CA ALA A 474 -6.64 9.44 12.46
C ALA A 474 -6.72 10.96 12.22
N SER A 475 -6.80 11.38 10.94
CA SER A 475 -6.77 12.80 10.58
C SER A 475 -8.00 13.56 11.04
N THR A 476 -9.18 12.97 10.93
CA THR A 476 -10.43 13.62 11.37
C THR A 476 -10.56 13.65 12.89
N ALA A 477 -9.92 12.72 13.59
CA ALA A 477 -9.82 12.74 15.05
C ALA A 477 -8.81 13.77 15.57
N ALA A 478 -7.92 14.28 14.71
CA ALA A 478 -6.93 15.29 15.06
C ALA A 478 -7.54 16.70 15.03
N SER A 479 -7.07 17.59 15.92
CA SER A 479 -7.42 19.00 15.92
C SER A 479 -6.87 19.73 14.69
N ASN A 480 -7.40 20.91 14.39
CA ASN A 480 -6.89 21.74 13.30
C ASN A 480 -5.41 22.10 13.47
N ASP A 481 -4.96 22.29 14.72
CA ASP A 481 -3.56 22.60 15.02
C ASP A 481 -2.66 21.40 14.72
N THR A 482 -3.08 20.20 15.12
CA THR A 482 -2.38 18.95 14.84
C THR A 482 -2.30 18.67 13.34
N ARG A 483 -3.40 18.88 12.60
CA ARG A 483 -3.42 18.75 11.14
C ARG A 483 -2.55 19.79 10.41
N ARG A 484 -2.11 20.83 11.11
CA ARG A 484 -1.16 21.85 10.61
C ARG A 484 0.27 21.62 11.07
N GLY A 485 0.58 20.43 11.60
CA GLY A 485 1.93 20.03 11.94
C GLY A 485 2.29 20.12 13.41
N LYS A 486 1.41 20.56 14.32
CA LYS A 486 1.68 20.46 15.77
C LYS A 486 1.53 19.04 16.26
N PHE A 487 2.33 18.64 17.22
CA PHE A 487 2.12 17.36 17.88
C PHE A 487 0.90 17.41 18.79
N PRO A 488 0.06 16.35 18.80
CA PRO A 488 -1.11 16.27 19.67
C PRO A 488 -0.71 16.17 21.15
N GLY A 489 -1.53 16.71 22.03
CA GLY A 489 -1.42 16.46 23.47
C GLY A 489 -1.90 15.03 23.83
N ALA A 490 -1.59 14.58 25.06
CA ALA A 490 -1.86 13.19 25.48
C ALA A 490 -3.31 12.72 25.29
N ALA A 491 -4.29 13.56 25.67
CA ALA A 491 -5.72 13.23 25.49
C ALA A 491 -6.12 13.14 24.01
N GLU A 492 -5.57 14.01 23.18
CA GLU A 492 -5.78 13.99 21.74
C GLU A 492 -5.11 12.77 21.09
N THR A 493 -3.87 12.46 21.49
CA THR A 493 -3.17 11.26 21.02
C THR A 493 -3.97 9.99 21.29
N ARG A 494 -4.55 9.87 22.51
CA ARG A 494 -5.41 8.73 22.84
C ARG A 494 -6.61 8.65 21.90
N ARG A 495 -7.31 9.76 21.66
CA ARG A 495 -8.46 9.80 20.74
C ARG A 495 -8.05 9.40 19.31
N ILE A 496 -6.92 9.92 18.81
CA ILE A 496 -6.41 9.59 17.48
C ILE A 496 -6.05 8.10 17.39
N ARG A 497 -5.42 7.52 18.44
CA ARG A 497 -5.07 6.09 18.45
C ARG A 497 -6.30 5.18 18.43
N PHE A 498 -7.42 5.59 18.97
CA PHE A 498 -8.68 4.85 18.83
C PHE A 498 -9.22 4.96 17.40
N ALA A 499 -9.22 6.17 16.85
CA ALA A 499 -9.76 6.44 15.51
C ALA A 499 -8.88 5.92 14.36
N GLN A 500 -7.61 5.63 14.60
CA GLN A 500 -6.68 5.13 13.59
C GLN A 500 -6.88 3.64 13.24
N GLU A 501 -7.54 2.87 14.11
CA GLU A 501 -7.71 1.43 13.89
C GLU A 501 -8.81 1.16 12.86
N LEU A 502 -8.67 0.05 12.11
CA LEU A 502 -9.69 -0.36 11.14
C LEU A 502 -11.01 -0.66 11.85
N ALA A 503 -11.99 0.20 11.64
CA ALA A 503 -13.27 0.19 12.32
C ALA A 503 -14.38 -0.45 11.48
N VAL A 504 -15.44 -0.88 12.14
CA VAL A 504 -16.70 -1.30 11.51
C VAL A 504 -17.73 -0.18 11.65
N SER A 505 -18.56 0.00 10.61
CA SER A 505 -19.64 0.99 10.61
C SER A 505 -20.87 0.57 11.43
N ALA A 506 -20.94 -0.71 11.80
CA ALA A 506 -21.97 -1.29 12.69
C ALA A 506 -21.38 -2.50 13.43
N PRO A 507 -21.92 -2.88 14.59
CA PRO A 507 -21.51 -4.11 15.27
C PRO A 507 -21.58 -5.32 14.34
N ILE A 508 -20.62 -6.24 14.47
CA ILE A 508 -20.60 -7.48 13.70
C ILE A 508 -21.90 -8.27 13.92
N GLN A 509 -22.53 -8.69 12.84
CA GLN A 509 -23.69 -9.58 12.88
C GLN A 509 -23.17 -11.02 12.91
N SER A 510 -23.39 -11.72 14.01
CA SER A 510 -22.89 -13.10 14.20
C SER A 510 -24.00 -14.12 14.13
N GLY A 511 -23.79 -15.22 13.40
CA GLY A 511 -24.73 -16.34 13.31
C GLY A 511 -26.00 -16.05 12.54
N VAL A 512 -25.96 -15.12 11.59
CA VAL A 512 -27.09 -14.78 10.71
C VAL A 512 -27.47 -16.01 9.89
N ALA A 513 -28.71 -16.48 10.02
CA ALA A 513 -29.23 -17.54 9.18
C ALA A 513 -29.59 -17.00 7.80
N LEU A 514 -29.11 -17.67 6.76
CA LEU A 514 -29.39 -17.28 5.38
C LEU A 514 -30.56 -18.11 4.82
N ALA A 515 -31.56 -17.42 4.28
CA ALA A 515 -32.60 -18.05 3.50
C ALA A 515 -32.08 -18.29 2.08
N ASP A 516 -32.13 -19.52 1.62
CA ASP A 516 -31.70 -19.92 0.27
C ASP A 516 -30.28 -19.45 -0.10
N GLY A 517 -29.35 -19.39 0.88
CA GLY A 517 -28.00 -18.92 0.66
C GLY A 517 -27.88 -17.44 0.26
N LYS A 518 -28.87 -16.62 0.64
CA LYS A 518 -28.96 -15.23 0.22
C LYS A 518 -28.74 -14.27 1.39
N PHE A 519 -27.92 -13.24 1.15
CA PHE A 519 -27.74 -12.08 2.01
C PHE A 519 -28.10 -10.81 1.26
N GLU A 520 -28.85 -9.92 1.90
CA GLU A 520 -29.25 -8.64 1.34
C GLU A 520 -29.07 -7.54 2.39
N GLU A 521 -28.53 -6.40 1.98
CA GLU A 521 -28.42 -5.20 2.78
C GLU A 521 -28.52 -3.95 1.92
N SER A 522 -29.11 -2.88 2.46
CA SER A 522 -29.10 -1.55 1.88
C SER A 522 -28.26 -0.63 2.75
N ALA A 523 -27.27 0.01 2.15
CA ALA A 523 -26.34 0.91 2.84
C ALA A 523 -26.06 2.17 2.03
N THR A 524 -25.82 3.28 2.71
CA THR A 524 -25.30 4.49 2.06
C THR A 524 -23.78 4.42 1.99
N ILE A 525 -23.24 4.67 0.81
CA ILE A 525 -21.80 4.85 0.57
C ILE A 525 -21.57 6.33 0.33
N ASP A 526 -20.79 6.95 1.20
CA ASP A 526 -20.42 8.37 1.09
C ASP A 526 -19.28 8.58 0.07
N PRO A 527 -19.11 9.81 -0.44
CA PRO A 527 -17.95 10.16 -1.25
C PRO A 527 -16.64 9.86 -0.52
N TYR A 528 -15.68 9.29 -1.25
CA TYR A 528 -14.37 8.89 -0.72
C TYR A 528 -14.42 7.81 0.38
N ALA A 529 -15.60 7.21 0.63
CA ALA A 529 -15.69 6.09 1.55
C ALA A 529 -15.23 4.78 0.89
N ILE A 530 -14.56 3.95 1.67
CA ILE A 530 -14.33 2.54 1.36
C ILE A 530 -15.18 1.73 2.32
N THR A 531 -16.06 0.88 1.78
CA THR A 531 -16.89 -0.05 2.54
C THR A 531 -16.52 -1.46 2.15
N ALA A 532 -16.13 -2.29 3.11
CA ALA A 532 -15.77 -3.68 2.89
C ALA A 532 -16.66 -4.62 3.70
N TYR A 533 -17.46 -5.43 3.01
CA TYR A 533 -18.21 -6.53 3.62
C TYR A 533 -17.30 -7.75 3.70
N TRP A 534 -17.07 -8.22 4.91
CA TRP A 534 -16.35 -9.46 5.17
C TRP A 534 -17.30 -10.47 5.78
N ILE A 535 -17.60 -11.53 5.04
CA ILE A 535 -18.59 -12.55 5.37
C ILE A 535 -17.86 -13.87 5.58
N THR A 536 -18.03 -14.46 6.75
CA THR A 536 -17.41 -15.75 7.12
C THR A 536 -18.48 -16.77 7.50
N PRO A 537 -18.23 -18.08 7.40
CA PRO A 537 -19.10 -19.06 8.01
C PRO A 537 -19.17 -18.83 9.53
N HIS A 538 -20.33 -19.06 10.11
CA HIS A 538 -20.49 -19.09 11.56
C HIS A 538 -20.01 -20.44 12.09
N ILE A 539 -18.79 -20.47 12.60
CA ILE A 539 -18.18 -21.64 13.20
C ILE A 539 -18.00 -21.44 14.70
N PRO A 540 -18.25 -22.48 15.52
CA PRO A 540 -18.14 -22.39 16.97
C PRO A 540 -16.69 -22.51 17.47
N ASP A 541 -15.71 -22.48 16.57
CA ASP A 541 -14.33 -22.70 16.92
C ASP A 541 -13.74 -21.51 17.68
N ARG A 542 -13.02 -21.86 18.71
CA ARG A 542 -12.31 -20.91 19.55
C ARG A 542 -11.00 -20.52 18.86
N PRO A 543 -10.67 -19.21 18.77
CA PRO A 543 -9.38 -18.77 18.25
C PRO A 543 -8.25 -19.22 19.18
N ALA A 544 -7.04 -19.40 18.61
CA ALA A 544 -5.84 -19.69 19.36
C ALA A 544 -5.55 -18.57 20.38
N ASP A 545 -4.95 -18.94 21.48
CA ASP A 545 -4.50 -17.98 22.48
C ASP A 545 -3.35 -17.14 21.91
N PRO A 546 -3.35 -15.80 22.12
CA PRO A 546 -2.22 -14.96 21.73
C PRO A 546 -0.91 -15.48 22.35
N THR A 547 0.17 -15.46 21.58
CA THR A 547 1.48 -15.96 22.03
C THR A 547 2.53 -14.85 22.02
N TRP A 548 3.58 -15.03 22.83
CA TRP A 548 4.73 -14.10 22.89
C TRP A 548 4.29 -12.64 23.19
N ILE A 549 3.55 -12.46 24.29
CA ILE A 549 3.10 -11.13 24.70
C ILE A 549 4.25 -10.41 25.41
N GLU A 550 4.77 -9.39 24.77
CA GLU A 550 5.80 -8.50 25.29
C GLU A 550 5.19 -7.14 25.67
N ALA A 551 5.59 -6.61 26.82
CA ALA A 551 5.30 -5.25 27.24
C ALA A 551 6.61 -4.50 27.45
N SER A 552 6.76 -3.34 26.82
CA SER A 552 7.94 -2.48 26.95
C SER A 552 7.54 -1.03 27.25
N VAL A 553 8.39 -0.28 27.95
CA VAL A 553 8.19 1.16 28.18
C VAL A 553 9.05 1.94 27.20
N GLU A 554 8.42 2.78 26.38
CA GLU A 554 9.09 3.70 25.48
C GLU A 554 8.46 5.09 25.58
N ASP A 555 9.27 6.10 25.84
CA ASP A 555 8.81 7.51 25.96
C ASP A 555 7.63 7.71 26.93
N GLY A 556 7.59 6.91 28.01
CA GLY A 556 6.51 6.93 29.01
C GLY A 556 5.21 6.26 28.58
N ASN A 557 5.16 5.66 27.42
CA ASN A 557 4.06 4.81 26.93
C ASN A 557 4.39 3.34 27.19
N VAL A 558 3.38 2.48 27.31
CA VAL A 558 3.57 1.02 27.27
C VAL A 558 3.21 0.52 25.89
N ILE A 559 4.15 -0.16 25.25
CA ILE A 559 3.96 -0.81 23.97
C ILE A 559 3.81 -2.29 24.20
N LEU A 560 2.69 -2.82 23.77
CA LEU A 560 2.34 -4.23 23.81
C LEU A 560 2.47 -4.81 22.41
N ARG A 561 3.10 -5.97 22.29
CA ARG A 561 3.24 -6.74 21.05
C ARG A 561 3.00 -8.21 21.32
N TRP A 562 2.45 -8.90 20.33
CA TRP A 562 2.27 -10.35 20.36
C TRP A 562 2.34 -10.92 18.94
N ARG A 563 2.39 -12.24 18.81
CA ARG A 563 2.33 -12.87 17.49
C ARG A 563 0.91 -12.78 16.94
N PRO A 564 0.74 -12.34 15.67
CA PRO A 564 -0.57 -12.30 15.03
C PRO A 564 -1.23 -13.68 14.96
N ASN A 565 -2.53 -13.71 15.21
CA ASN A 565 -3.37 -14.87 14.91
C ASN A 565 -3.51 -15.02 13.39
N SER A 566 -3.54 -16.26 12.91
CA SER A 566 -3.58 -16.59 11.48
C SER A 566 -4.88 -17.28 11.05
N GLU A 567 -5.80 -17.53 11.97
CA GLU A 567 -7.07 -18.18 11.67
C GLU A 567 -7.92 -17.31 10.74
N PRO A 568 -8.51 -17.86 9.68
CA PRO A 568 -9.29 -17.10 8.70
C PRO A 568 -10.54 -16.46 9.27
N TYR A 569 -11.03 -16.93 10.43
CA TYR A 569 -12.17 -16.38 11.16
C TYR A 569 -11.75 -15.44 12.31
N PHE A 570 -10.46 -15.10 12.44
CA PHE A 570 -9.99 -14.12 13.42
C PHE A 570 -10.60 -12.74 13.14
N TYR A 571 -11.20 -12.12 14.15
CA TYR A 571 -11.87 -10.83 14.02
C TYR A 571 -11.11 -9.71 14.73
N SER A 572 -10.72 -9.90 16.00
CA SER A 572 -10.20 -8.82 16.83
C SER A 572 -9.36 -9.34 18.00
N TYR A 573 -8.57 -8.44 18.60
CA TYR A 573 -8.01 -8.62 19.94
C TYR A 573 -8.75 -7.73 20.94
N GLU A 574 -8.77 -8.18 22.19
CA GLU A 574 -9.15 -7.39 23.36
C GLU A 574 -7.92 -7.26 24.26
N VAL A 575 -7.49 -6.02 24.55
CA VAL A 575 -6.35 -5.71 25.41
C VAL A 575 -6.85 -5.15 26.72
N TYR A 576 -6.26 -5.59 27.83
CA TYR A 576 -6.64 -5.18 29.18
C TYR A 576 -5.42 -4.76 29.99
N LEU A 577 -5.57 -3.70 30.78
CA LEU A 577 -4.72 -3.43 31.93
C LEU A 577 -5.34 -4.11 33.15
N LEU A 578 -4.65 -5.04 33.78
CA LEU A 578 -5.18 -5.81 34.89
C LEU A 578 -5.22 -4.96 36.17
N VAL A 579 -6.37 -4.97 36.86
CA VAL A 579 -6.54 -4.35 38.16
C VAL A 579 -6.57 -5.45 39.23
N ALA A 580 -5.58 -5.45 40.12
CA ALA A 580 -5.42 -6.52 41.14
C ALA A 580 -5.41 -7.93 40.50
N GLY A 581 -4.81 -8.07 39.30
CA GLY A 581 -4.72 -9.32 38.57
C GLY A 581 -5.98 -9.74 37.80
N THR A 582 -7.04 -8.91 37.80
CA THR A 582 -8.33 -9.19 37.14
C THR A 582 -8.55 -8.23 35.97
N PRO A 583 -9.01 -8.70 34.78
CA PRO A 583 -9.39 -7.82 33.70
C PRO A 583 -10.63 -7.01 34.01
N PRO A 584 -10.68 -5.70 33.72
CA PRO A 584 -11.92 -4.92 33.81
C PRO A 584 -12.94 -5.40 32.76
N GLU A 585 -14.18 -4.97 32.88
CA GLU A 585 -15.25 -5.33 31.95
C GLU A 585 -14.99 -4.79 30.54
N VAL A 586 -14.43 -3.58 30.43
CA VAL A 586 -14.17 -2.90 29.18
C VAL A 586 -12.70 -3.02 28.80
N PRO A 587 -12.37 -3.46 27.56
CA PRO A 587 -11.00 -3.47 27.06
C PRO A 587 -10.38 -2.07 27.03
N LEU A 588 -9.07 -2.03 27.16
CA LEU A 588 -8.26 -0.81 26.97
C LEU A 588 -8.19 -0.40 25.49
N SER A 589 -8.24 -1.38 24.58
CA SER A 589 -8.20 -1.18 23.13
C SER A 589 -9.57 -0.86 22.53
N PRO A 590 -9.63 -0.22 21.33
CA PRO A 590 -10.87 -0.16 20.55
C PRO A 590 -11.33 -1.55 20.09
N MET A 591 -12.56 -1.63 19.61
CA MET A 591 -13.13 -2.83 19.03
C MET A 591 -13.69 -2.52 17.62
N PRO A 592 -13.21 -3.18 16.55
CA PRO A 592 -12.17 -4.20 16.57
C PRO A 592 -10.75 -3.62 16.69
N LEU A 593 -9.82 -4.38 17.27
CA LEU A 593 -8.39 -4.19 17.16
C LEU A 593 -7.81 -5.37 16.36
N ARG A 594 -7.42 -5.15 15.13
CA ARG A 594 -6.87 -6.22 14.29
C ARG A 594 -5.34 -6.33 14.38
N SER A 595 -4.67 -5.25 14.74
CA SER A 595 -3.23 -5.21 14.93
C SER A 595 -2.80 -6.04 16.14
N ALA A 596 -1.75 -6.84 15.99
CA ALA A 596 -1.12 -7.57 17.10
C ALA A 596 -0.18 -6.65 17.92
N MET A 597 -0.53 -5.40 18.03
CA MET A 597 0.17 -4.37 18.79
C MET A 597 -0.83 -3.36 19.36
N TRP A 598 -0.55 -2.88 20.56
CA TRP A 598 -1.29 -1.77 21.18
C TRP A 598 -0.34 -0.84 21.94
N VAL A 599 -0.66 0.46 21.96
CA VAL A 599 0.11 1.47 22.69
C VAL A 599 -0.79 2.11 23.76
N ASP A 600 -0.50 1.85 25.02
CA ASP A 600 -1.11 2.60 26.14
C ASP A 600 -0.32 3.89 26.36
N THR A 601 -0.96 5.02 26.08
CA THR A 601 -0.33 6.37 26.16
C THR A 601 -0.48 7.04 27.53
N ALA A 602 -1.17 6.41 28.46
CA ALA A 602 -1.37 6.93 29.82
C ALA A 602 -1.36 5.80 30.85
N PRO A 603 -0.33 4.96 30.85
CA PRO A 603 -0.24 3.89 31.82
C PRO A 603 -0.10 4.49 33.23
N PRO A 604 -0.76 3.93 34.25
CA PRO A 604 -0.55 4.34 35.63
C PRO A 604 0.90 4.09 36.06
N PRO A 605 1.46 4.94 36.95
CA PRO A 605 2.79 4.68 37.50
C PRO A 605 2.84 3.41 38.34
N GLY A 606 4.02 2.83 38.48
CA GLY A 606 4.25 1.59 39.23
C GLY A 606 4.28 0.36 38.33
N THR A 607 4.23 -0.83 38.93
CA THR A 607 4.30 -2.09 38.19
C THR A 607 2.93 -2.48 37.68
N GLN A 608 2.82 -2.62 36.36
CA GLN A 608 1.58 -2.96 35.65
C GLN A 608 1.70 -4.30 34.93
N THR A 609 0.58 -5.00 34.80
CA THR A 609 0.46 -6.23 34.02
C THR A 609 -0.67 -6.07 33.04
N TYR A 610 -0.42 -6.38 31.79
CA TYR A 610 -1.42 -6.36 30.73
C TYR A 610 -1.83 -7.79 30.37
N ALA A 611 -2.97 -7.89 29.69
CA ALA A 611 -3.42 -9.16 29.16
C ALA A 611 -4.12 -8.98 27.82
N VAL A 612 -4.02 -9.98 26.96
CA VAL A 612 -4.59 -9.98 25.61
C VAL A 612 -5.36 -11.28 25.39
N ARG A 613 -6.46 -11.21 24.68
CA ARG A 613 -7.16 -12.38 24.14
C ARG A 613 -7.64 -12.11 22.72
N ALA A 614 -7.78 -13.16 21.93
CA ALA A 614 -8.33 -13.12 20.59
C ALA A 614 -9.85 -13.33 20.61
N LEU A 615 -10.54 -12.75 19.63
CA LEU A 615 -11.97 -12.86 19.39
C LEU A 615 -12.21 -13.31 17.95
N SER A 616 -13.03 -14.35 17.77
CA SER A 616 -13.47 -14.80 16.45
C SER A 616 -14.64 -13.97 15.92
N ALA A 617 -14.91 -14.04 14.60
CA ALA A 617 -16.10 -13.47 13.98
C ALA A 617 -17.42 -14.03 14.57
N SER A 618 -17.40 -15.25 15.10
CA SER A 618 -18.54 -15.86 15.80
C SER A 618 -18.72 -15.37 17.25
N GLY A 619 -17.90 -14.41 17.70
CA GLY A 619 -17.98 -13.87 19.06
C GLY A 619 -17.32 -14.73 20.15
N ILE A 620 -16.57 -15.77 19.75
CA ILE A 620 -15.92 -16.69 20.69
C ILE A 620 -14.54 -16.15 21.06
N ARG A 621 -14.25 -16.15 22.35
CA ARG A 621 -13.00 -15.62 22.92
C ARG A 621 -11.99 -16.71 23.20
N SER A 622 -10.72 -16.43 22.96
CA SER A 622 -9.59 -17.26 23.43
C SER A 622 -9.41 -17.13 24.96
N ASN A 623 -8.47 -17.85 25.52
CA ASN A 623 -8.02 -17.56 26.90
C ASN A 623 -7.36 -16.19 26.94
N LEU A 624 -7.42 -15.59 28.13
CA LEU A 624 -6.70 -14.35 28.42
C LEU A 624 -5.25 -14.69 28.76
N VAL A 625 -4.32 -14.18 27.98
CA VAL A 625 -2.88 -14.39 28.17
C VAL A 625 -2.23 -13.12 28.73
N ARG A 626 -1.41 -13.25 29.76
CA ARG A 626 -0.78 -12.13 30.46
C ARG A 626 0.59 -11.82 29.90
N SER A 627 0.95 -10.53 29.90
CA SER A 627 2.32 -10.08 29.69
C SER A 627 3.18 -10.33 30.93
N SER A 628 4.50 -10.27 30.78
CA SER A 628 5.38 -10.00 31.91
C SER A 628 5.03 -8.63 32.53
N PRO A 629 5.20 -8.45 33.87
CA PRO A 629 5.03 -7.16 34.50
C PRO A 629 6.00 -6.11 33.93
N VAL A 630 5.54 -4.88 33.78
CA VAL A 630 6.34 -3.73 33.33
C VAL A 630 6.24 -2.60 34.34
N THR A 631 7.37 -1.95 34.64
CA THR A 631 7.43 -0.86 35.63
C THR A 631 7.48 0.50 34.93
N ILE A 632 6.49 1.35 35.24
CA ILE A 632 6.34 2.70 34.71
C ILE A 632 6.82 3.68 35.80
N GLY A 633 7.77 4.55 35.44
CA GLY A 633 8.23 5.62 36.34
C GLY A 633 7.14 6.66 36.60
N SER A 634 7.23 7.37 37.70
CA SER A 634 6.41 8.58 37.94
C SER A 634 6.80 9.64 36.90
N ARG A 635 5.82 10.19 36.20
CA ARG A 635 6.01 11.30 35.23
C ARG A 635 6.29 12.61 35.93
#